data_a8e71887a7d2c5204b05b2fa6ba6c6e1
#
_entry.id   a8e71887a7d2c5204b05b2fa6ba6c6e1
#
_cell.length_a   1.000
_cell.length_b   1.000
_cell.length_c   1.000
_cell.angle_alpha   90.00
_cell.angle_beta   90.00
_cell.angle_gamma   90.00
#
_symmetry.space_group_name_H-M   'P 1'
#
loop_
_entity.id
_entity.type
_entity.pdbx_description
1 polymer ?
#
loop_
_entity_poly.entity_id
_entity_poly.type
_entity_poly.pdbx_seq_one_letter_code
_entity_poly.pdbx_strand_id
1 'polypeptide(L)'
;MNAVTKPLIDALRHPSARLSQRMSIWIGTHEFDLDVLKFKVQGGFCDDYVVDVTVTSPQLDIDGKLCVGRRAGLHIDERVTVPSVDYVDAVDRDAAAFNGVVTRWKRIRTGRDESAYKLRIEPRFAALCKRVHGSRRFVDKTFQEIVTELLVDRKNFDAVDVEFKLEGSQEKLEQVVMYEESVWAFIARHCRRNGIIWYYKQGRGKGGQLDTIVFADNPRAYVRSIDVPLLPASGLNNNWHEAILTLDGERALVPETIELWERNYRTPEEPLRAATSVSDEDGDRSVFGRINRSTEFHLTQEGGNARAQTRREEQLSRQLMVRGTSNVKALLPGVVVKLTNTKLPIAPYGFVIKSMVMKGSRTKPAHNRFKAMPAYLVYRPKFDYEKHWRFLSGPVVGVVTTFDSSPYGCMDEHGRYPVLPKFLQGSDSVEKQILNLRLLRPSSSYQGGFHSPLLPSTEVLLEGAHGDVDRLHISGALHDYSHPDVVHGADAMFSYAIWRSPLRGAETVFNDLQGKESARIATVYGQSAVNLGYLLDSKKLPRGTGVEITTQDWATMRAPKGLFFSADSAAGADTPHLEMDAAIRQLEASQAEVASLRAEAQQATAELAELKAQQQQLDSAFRDLKQAVILMSAPKGIGLVTPQTIQIASGEHIAATSGGN
;
A
#
# COMPACT_ATOMS: atom_id res chain seq x y z
N MET A 1 27.06 -17.08 -50.64
CA MET A 1 27.87 -18.26 -50.24
C MET A 1 26.96 -19.21 -49.49
N ASN A 2 26.89 -20.46 -49.96
CA ASN A 2 25.92 -21.44 -49.44
C ASN A 2 26.20 -21.79 -47.98
N ALA A 3 25.14 -22.03 -47.20
CA ALA A 3 25.20 -22.36 -45.77
C ALA A 3 26.11 -23.58 -45.42
N VAL A 4 26.49 -24.38 -46.42
CA VAL A 4 27.36 -25.55 -46.30
C VAL A 4 28.85 -25.19 -46.38
N THR A 5 29.22 -24.12 -47.07
CA THR A 5 30.64 -23.74 -47.29
C THR A 5 31.27 -22.96 -46.12
N LYS A 6 30.47 -22.23 -45.36
CA LYS A 6 30.96 -21.47 -44.21
C LYS A 6 31.54 -22.34 -43.09
N PRO A 7 30.93 -23.49 -42.69
CA PRO A 7 31.50 -24.40 -41.70
C PRO A 7 32.81 -25.05 -42.13
N LEU A 8 32.97 -25.32 -43.41
CA LEU A 8 34.20 -25.92 -43.96
C LEU A 8 35.36 -24.92 -43.94
N ILE A 9 35.08 -23.67 -44.28
CA ILE A 9 36.05 -22.57 -44.25
C ILE A 9 36.49 -22.27 -42.81
N ASP A 10 35.56 -22.30 -41.86
CA ASP A 10 35.87 -22.09 -40.44
C ASP A 10 36.66 -23.25 -39.84
N ALA A 11 36.41 -24.50 -40.29
CA ALA A 11 37.19 -25.67 -39.91
C ALA A 11 38.62 -25.65 -40.49
N LEU A 12 38.82 -25.09 -41.67
CA LEU A 12 40.12 -24.92 -42.31
C LEU A 12 40.95 -23.78 -41.68
N ARG A 13 40.30 -22.76 -41.19
CA ARG A 13 40.95 -21.63 -40.46
C ARG A 13 41.49 -22.00 -39.08
N HIS A 14 40.92 -23.05 -38.45
CA HIS A 14 41.31 -23.50 -37.11
C HIS A 14 41.47 -25.03 -37.05
N PRO A 15 42.52 -25.59 -37.71
CA PRO A 15 42.69 -27.03 -37.85
C PRO A 15 42.89 -27.81 -36.54
N SER A 16 43.21 -27.15 -35.44
CA SER A 16 43.33 -27.78 -34.12
C SER A 16 41.99 -27.85 -33.32
N ALA A 17 40.96 -27.15 -33.75
CA ALA A 17 39.65 -27.20 -33.14
C ALA A 17 38.82 -28.33 -33.78
N ARG A 18 38.93 -29.54 -33.23
CA ARG A 18 37.88 -30.55 -33.45
C ARG A 18 36.58 -29.91 -33.00
N LEU A 19 35.71 -29.54 -33.95
CA LEU A 19 34.45 -28.85 -33.72
C LEU A 19 33.56 -29.69 -32.80
N SER A 20 33.66 -29.45 -31.49
CA SER A 20 32.85 -30.16 -30.52
C SER A 20 31.43 -29.58 -30.44
N GLN A 21 31.24 -28.34 -30.90
CA GLN A 21 29.95 -27.63 -30.96
C GLN A 21 30.08 -26.42 -31.90
N ARG A 22 29.00 -26.08 -32.56
CA ARG A 22 28.89 -24.85 -33.35
C ARG A 22 28.20 -23.77 -32.48
N MET A 23 28.81 -22.61 -32.42
CA MET A 23 28.24 -21.44 -31.76
C MET A 23 28.07 -20.32 -32.77
N SER A 24 26.90 -19.71 -32.83
CA SER A 24 26.65 -18.55 -33.67
C SER A 24 26.02 -17.44 -32.87
N ILE A 25 26.34 -16.21 -33.27
CA ILE A 25 25.76 -15.02 -32.64
C ILE A 25 25.28 -14.07 -33.75
N TRP A 26 24.16 -13.44 -33.52
CA TRP A 26 23.61 -12.41 -34.40
C TRP A 26 23.23 -11.17 -33.58
N ILE A 27 23.30 -9.98 -34.20
CA ILE A 27 22.97 -8.71 -33.58
C ILE A 27 22.17 -7.86 -34.59
N GLY A 28 20.88 -7.64 -34.31
CA GLY A 28 19.97 -6.89 -35.16
C GLY A 28 19.93 -7.44 -36.59
N THR A 29 19.92 -6.55 -37.57
CA THR A 29 20.01 -6.85 -39.01
C THR A 29 21.43 -6.71 -39.56
N HIS A 30 22.39 -6.35 -38.70
CA HIS A 30 23.76 -6.12 -39.13
C HIS A 30 24.50 -7.43 -39.35
N GLU A 31 25.14 -7.56 -40.47
CA GLU A 31 26.03 -8.68 -40.78
C GLU A 31 27.46 -8.40 -40.26
N PHE A 32 27.63 -8.53 -38.94
CA PHE A 32 28.96 -8.52 -38.34
C PHE A 32 29.60 -9.90 -38.50
N ASP A 33 30.86 -9.95 -38.91
CA ASP A 33 31.65 -11.19 -38.88
C ASP A 33 32.17 -11.43 -37.46
N LEU A 34 31.32 -12.11 -36.64
CA LEU A 34 31.57 -12.39 -35.23
C LEU A 34 31.78 -13.88 -35.02
N ASP A 35 32.92 -14.27 -34.48
CA ASP A 35 33.19 -15.64 -34.06
C ASP A 35 33.21 -15.74 -32.53
N VAL A 36 32.46 -16.69 -31.97
CA VAL A 36 32.30 -16.85 -30.52
C VAL A 36 33.51 -17.53 -29.91
N LEU A 37 34.30 -16.79 -29.13
CA LEU A 37 35.45 -17.32 -28.41
C LEU A 37 35.02 -18.09 -27.15
N LYS A 38 34.17 -17.53 -26.34
CA LYS A 38 33.63 -18.15 -25.12
C LYS A 38 32.32 -17.48 -24.70
N PHE A 39 31.51 -18.24 -23.96
CA PHE A 39 30.29 -17.73 -23.40
C PHE A 39 30.04 -18.21 -21.95
N LYS A 40 29.21 -17.48 -21.24
CA LYS A 40 28.61 -17.85 -19.97
C LYS A 40 27.15 -17.43 -19.99
N VAL A 41 26.25 -18.39 -19.76
CA VAL A 41 24.81 -18.15 -19.56
C VAL A 41 24.49 -18.50 -18.13
N GLN A 42 23.71 -17.68 -17.47
CA GLN A 42 23.14 -17.97 -16.13
C GLN A 42 21.72 -17.46 -16.07
N GLY A 43 20.83 -18.20 -15.40
CA GLY A 43 19.44 -17.83 -15.23
C GLY A 43 18.66 -18.87 -14.42
N GLY A 44 17.44 -18.53 -14.03
CA GLY A 44 16.60 -19.38 -13.21
C GLY A 44 15.13 -18.98 -13.21
N PHE A 45 14.34 -19.70 -12.44
CA PHE A 45 12.98 -19.25 -12.07
C PHE A 45 13.07 -17.97 -11.28
N CYS A 46 12.24 -16.99 -11.60
CA CYS A 46 12.20 -15.69 -10.95
C CYS A 46 13.56 -14.97 -10.95
N ASP A 47 14.39 -15.30 -11.94
CA ASP A 47 15.68 -14.67 -12.20
C ASP A 47 15.86 -14.50 -13.71
N ASP A 48 16.34 -13.33 -14.10
CA ASP A 48 16.55 -13.03 -15.50
C ASP A 48 17.84 -13.66 -15.99
N TYR A 49 17.81 -14.33 -17.15
CA TYR A 49 19.04 -14.86 -17.67
C TYR A 49 19.97 -13.76 -18.17
N VAL A 50 21.25 -14.02 -18.01
CA VAL A 50 22.33 -13.17 -18.50
C VAL A 50 23.27 -14.00 -19.37
N VAL A 51 23.51 -13.54 -20.58
CA VAL A 51 24.42 -14.16 -21.53
C VAL A 51 25.62 -13.24 -21.72
N ASP A 52 26.76 -13.61 -21.13
CA ASP A 52 28.03 -12.94 -21.37
C ASP A 52 28.79 -13.68 -22.47
N VAL A 53 29.01 -13.03 -23.61
CA VAL A 53 29.74 -13.61 -24.76
C VAL A 53 31.01 -12.82 -25.02
N THR A 54 32.08 -13.51 -25.31
CA THR A 54 33.29 -12.94 -25.87
C THR A 54 33.42 -13.41 -27.32
N VAL A 55 33.54 -12.47 -28.22
CA VAL A 55 33.68 -12.72 -29.67
C VAL A 55 34.98 -12.15 -30.20
N THR A 56 35.45 -12.69 -31.31
CA THR A 56 36.52 -12.11 -32.14
C THR A 56 35.94 -11.70 -33.47
N SER A 57 36.51 -10.68 -34.09
CA SER A 57 36.09 -10.17 -35.40
C SER A 57 37.30 -9.60 -36.15
N PRO A 58 37.38 -9.80 -37.48
CA PRO A 58 38.33 -9.11 -38.32
C PRO A 58 38.03 -7.61 -38.46
N GLN A 59 36.80 -7.20 -38.12
CA GLN A 59 36.44 -5.79 -38.03
C GLN A 59 37.05 -5.21 -36.75
N LEU A 60 38.11 -4.42 -36.90
CA LEU A 60 38.93 -3.93 -35.79
C LEU A 60 38.23 -2.92 -34.89
N ASP A 61 37.24 -2.18 -35.41
CA ASP A 61 36.54 -1.14 -34.68
C ASP A 61 35.03 -1.16 -34.98
N ILE A 62 34.31 -2.03 -34.25
CA ILE A 62 32.83 -2.08 -34.31
C ILE A 62 32.30 -1.06 -33.33
N ASP A 63 31.53 -0.05 -33.85
CA ASP A 63 30.88 0.96 -32.99
C ASP A 63 29.81 0.30 -32.12
N GLY A 64 29.93 0.45 -30.80
CA GLY A 64 28.98 -0.05 -29.83
C GLY A 64 27.58 0.51 -29.98
N LYS A 65 27.42 1.70 -30.61
CA LYS A 65 26.11 2.28 -30.91
C LYS A 65 25.28 1.42 -31.88
N LEU A 66 25.93 0.70 -32.74
CA LEU A 66 25.29 -0.24 -33.67
C LEU A 66 24.82 -1.53 -33.01
N CYS A 67 25.37 -1.85 -31.82
CA CYS A 67 25.12 -3.10 -31.12
C CYS A 67 24.19 -2.93 -29.91
N VAL A 68 24.43 -1.95 -29.05
CA VAL A 68 23.67 -1.74 -27.81
C VAL A 68 22.23 -1.37 -28.11
N GLY A 69 21.28 -1.99 -27.38
CA GLY A 69 19.84 -1.80 -27.58
C GLY A 69 19.26 -2.64 -28.73
N ARG A 70 20.11 -3.33 -29.52
CA ARG A 70 19.63 -4.18 -30.61
C ARG A 70 19.27 -5.58 -30.10
N ARG A 71 18.28 -6.21 -30.75
CA ARG A 71 18.00 -7.64 -30.54
C ARG A 71 19.24 -8.45 -30.91
N ALA A 72 19.49 -9.50 -30.13
CA ALA A 72 20.63 -10.38 -30.37
C ALA A 72 20.31 -11.79 -29.86
N GLY A 73 21.00 -12.77 -30.36
CA GLY A 73 20.85 -14.13 -29.88
C GLY A 73 22.17 -14.91 -30.01
N LEU A 74 22.42 -15.74 -28.99
CA LEU A 74 23.47 -16.77 -28.99
C LEU A 74 22.79 -18.11 -29.26
N HIS A 75 23.23 -18.80 -30.32
CA HIS A 75 22.77 -20.16 -30.65
C HIS A 75 23.93 -21.14 -30.43
N ILE A 76 23.64 -22.27 -29.83
CA ILE A 76 24.56 -23.34 -29.54
C ILE A 76 23.99 -24.61 -30.18
N ASP A 77 24.51 -24.98 -31.34
CA ASP A 77 24.05 -26.14 -32.10
C ASP A 77 24.72 -27.42 -31.63
N GLU A 78 24.11 -28.55 -31.94
CA GLU A 78 24.70 -29.86 -31.68
C GLU A 78 25.91 -30.12 -32.59
N ARG A 79 26.74 -31.08 -32.22
CA ARG A 79 27.92 -31.47 -33.05
C ARG A 79 27.52 -31.75 -34.49
N VAL A 80 28.23 -31.12 -35.40
CA VAL A 80 28.36 -31.61 -36.76
C VAL A 80 29.38 -32.77 -36.72
N THR A 81 28.92 -34.01 -36.60
CA THR A 81 29.70 -35.16 -37.00
C THR A 81 29.87 -35.09 -38.52
N VAL A 82 31.11 -35.17 -39.02
CA VAL A 82 31.36 -35.26 -40.45
C VAL A 82 30.62 -36.48 -40.99
N PRO A 83 29.74 -36.37 -41.97
CA PRO A 83 28.86 -37.45 -42.38
C PRO A 83 29.64 -38.58 -43.05
N SER A 84 29.51 -39.77 -42.54
CA SER A 84 29.34 -40.91 -43.41
C SER A 84 27.91 -40.81 -43.98
N VAL A 85 27.72 -41.04 -45.24
CA VAL A 85 26.67 -40.67 -46.23
C VAL A 85 25.17 -40.81 -45.83
N ASP A 86 24.82 -41.24 -44.62
CA ASP A 86 23.45 -41.60 -44.24
C ASP A 86 22.79 -40.70 -43.20
N TYR A 87 23.23 -39.47 -43.00
CA TYR A 87 22.71 -38.63 -41.92
C TYR A 87 22.08 -37.33 -42.41
N VAL A 88 20.87 -37.44 -42.98
CA VAL A 88 20.07 -36.27 -43.38
C VAL A 88 19.06 -35.82 -42.30
N ASP A 89 18.76 -36.67 -41.31
CA ASP A 89 17.66 -36.41 -40.33
C ASP A 89 18.06 -35.94 -38.92
N ALA A 90 19.34 -35.63 -38.67
CA ALA A 90 19.79 -35.21 -37.34
C ALA A 90 19.82 -33.69 -37.10
N VAL A 91 19.24 -32.89 -37.99
CA VAL A 91 19.39 -31.42 -37.97
C VAL A 91 18.49 -30.73 -36.94
N ASP A 92 17.57 -31.45 -36.29
CA ASP A 92 16.51 -30.79 -35.47
C ASP A 92 16.47 -31.18 -33.98
N ARG A 93 17.52 -31.78 -33.46
CA ARG A 93 17.59 -32.11 -32.01
C ARG A 93 18.36 -31.04 -31.23
N ASP A 94 17.58 -30.23 -30.55
CA ASP A 94 17.88 -29.55 -29.29
C ASP A 94 19.06 -28.58 -29.21
N ALA A 95 19.25 -27.73 -30.20
CA ALA A 95 20.10 -26.56 -30.04
C ALA A 95 19.55 -25.63 -28.94
N ALA A 96 20.44 -25.09 -28.09
CA ALA A 96 20.07 -24.05 -27.16
C ALA A 96 20.12 -22.68 -27.83
N ALA A 97 19.08 -21.90 -27.68
CA ALA A 97 19.03 -20.51 -28.12
C ALA A 97 18.83 -19.60 -26.92
N PHE A 98 19.51 -18.46 -26.90
CA PHE A 98 19.38 -17.43 -25.88
C PHE A 98 19.25 -16.08 -26.57
N ASN A 99 18.01 -15.61 -26.71
CA ASN A 99 17.69 -14.38 -27.41
C ASN A 99 17.43 -13.25 -26.41
N GLY A 100 17.57 -12.01 -26.83
CA GLY A 100 17.31 -10.84 -25.99
C GLY A 100 17.80 -9.55 -26.63
N VAL A 101 18.30 -8.65 -25.82
CA VAL A 101 18.83 -7.35 -26.22
C VAL A 101 20.25 -7.19 -25.71
N VAL A 102 21.13 -6.64 -26.52
CA VAL A 102 22.51 -6.28 -26.10
C VAL A 102 22.44 -5.11 -25.12
N THR A 103 22.78 -5.36 -23.88
CA THR A 103 22.77 -4.32 -22.82
C THR A 103 24.14 -3.73 -22.54
N ARG A 104 25.22 -4.43 -22.94
CA ARG A 104 26.60 -3.96 -22.82
C ARG A 104 27.40 -4.41 -24.00
N TRP A 105 28.31 -3.56 -24.49
CA TRP A 105 29.30 -3.82 -25.51
C TRP A 105 30.64 -3.26 -25.05
N LYS A 106 31.70 -4.04 -25.09
CA LYS A 106 33.04 -3.61 -24.71
C LYS A 106 34.08 -4.22 -25.62
N ARG A 107 34.94 -3.42 -26.24
CA ARG A 107 36.17 -3.88 -26.89
C ARG A 107 37.20 -4.24 -25.81
N ILE A 108 37.74 -5.46 -25.85
CA ILE A 108 38.67 -5.98 -24.84
C ILE A 108 40.11 -5.85 -25.33
N ARG A 109 40.31 -6.20 -26.59
CA ARG A 109 41.62 -6.22 -27.21
C ARG A 109 41.49 -5.83 -28.68
N THR A 110 42.48 -5.08 -29.21
CA THR A 110 42.68 -4.85 -30.63
C THR A 110 44.00 -5.49 -30.99
N GLY A 111 43.96 -6.47 -31.90
CA GLY A 111 45.12 -7.07 -32.51
C GLY A 111 45.41 -6.42 -33.85
N ARG A 112 46.37 -6.99 -34.58
CA ARG A 112 46.73 -6.55 -35.93
C ARG A 112 45.67 -7.00 -36.95
N ASP A 113 45.19 -8.24 -36.80
CA ASP A 113 44.28 -8.88 -37.75
C ASP A 113 42.87 -9.09 -37.20
N GLU A 114 42.69 -9.03 -35.89
CA GLU A 114 41.40 -9.21 -35.23
C GLU A 114 41.28 -8.36 -33.96
N SER A 115 40.07 -8.01 -33.62
CA SER A 115 39.68 -7.41 -32.32
C SER A 115 38.79 -8.36 -31.53
N ALA A 116 38.92 -8.30 -30.21
CA ALA A 116 38.04 -9.06 -29.29
C ALA A 116 37.05 -8.14 -28.59
N TYR A 117 35.81 -8.55 -28.59
CA TYR A 117 34.70 -7.82 -27.96
C TYR A 117 34.02 -8.69 -26.91
N LYS A 118 33.55 -8.06 -25.85
CA LYS A 118 32.67 -8.69 -24.87
C LYS A 118 31.33 -8.02 -24.91
N LEU A 119 30.25 -8.79 -25.02
CA LEU A 119 28.89 -8.31 -24.99
C LEU A 119 28.08 -9.06 -23.95
N ARG A 120 27.00 -8.40 -23.51
CA ARG A 120 25.98 -8.97 -22.62
C ARG A 120 24.63 -8.90 -23.29
N ILE A 121 23.94 -10.04 -23.34
CA ILE A 121 22.56 -10.16 -23.79
C ILE A 121 21.71 -10.46 -22.56
N GLU A 122 20.61 -9.74 -22.41
CA GLU A 122 19.61 -9.94 -21.35
C GLU A 122 18.22 -10.09 -21.99
N PRO A 123 17.26 -10.76 -21.32
CA PRO A 123 15.89 -10.84 -21.82
C PRO A 123 15.35 -9.44 -22.12
N ARG A 124 14.66 -9.30 -23.23
CA ARG A 124 14.13 -8.01 -23.69
C ARG A 124 13.25 -7.36 -22.63
N PHE A 125 12.35 -8.13 -22.01
CA PHE A 125 11.46 -7.64 -20.95
C PHE A 125 12.23 -7.04 -19.77
N ALA A 126 13.12 -7.83 -19.19
CA ALA A 126 13.93 -7.38 -18.06
C ALA A 126 14.79 -6.17 -18.42
N ALA A 127 15.48 -6.25 -19.58
CA ALA A 127 16.37 -5.19 -20.02
C ALA A 127 15.66 -3.85 -20.24
N LEU A 128 14.48 -3.84 -20.82
CA LEU A 128 13.72 -2.62 -21.11
C LEU A 128 12.93 -2.16 -19.88
N CYS A 129 12.20 -3.06 -19.23
CA CYS A 129 11.34 -2.69 -18.10
C CYS A 129 12.12 -2.26 -16.84
N LYS A 130 13.38 -2.70 -16.66
CA LYS A 130 14.29 -2.18 -15.62
C LYS A 130 14.66 -0.70 -15.81
N ARG A 131 14.48 -0.16 -17.01
CA ARG A 131 14.83 1.23 -17.37
C ARG A 131 13.62 2.16 -17.40
N VAL A 132 12.41 1.62 -17.33
CA VAL A 132 11.16 2.39 -17.25
C VAL A 132 10.78 2.52 -15.80
N HIS A 133 10.96 3.71 -15.24
CA HIS A 133 10.63 4.04 -13.85
C HIS A 133 9.42 4.98 -13.82
N GLY A 134 8.66 4.91 -12.74
CA GLY A 134 7.55 5.82 -12.50
C GLY A 134 6.64 5.38 -11.37
N SER A 135 5.54 6.10 -11.26
CA SER A 135 4.49 5.80 -10.30
C SER A 135 3.16 5.66 -11.02
N ARG A 136 2.33 4.70 -10.59
CA ARG A 136 1.02 4.42 -11.18
C ARG A 136 0.09 3.80 -10.17
N ARG A 137 -1.18 3.94 -10.43
CA ARG A 137 -2.25 3.32 -9.67
C ARG A 137 -3.01 2.31 -10.53
N PHE A 138 -3.37 1.19 -9.93
CA PHE A 138 -4.27 0.19 -10.47
C PHE A 138 -5.40 -0.04 -9.48
N VAL A 139 -6.64 -0.14 -9.96
CA VAL A 139 -7.84 -0.31 -9.12
C VAL A 139 -8.68 -1.43 -9.68
N ASP A 140 -9.15 -2.32 -8.81
CA ASP A 140 -10.03 -3.46 -9.11
C ASP A 140 -9.51 -4.34 -10.25
N LYS A 141 -8.18 -4.52 -10.30
CA LYS A 141 -7.49 -5.30 -11.31
C LYS A 141 -6.85 -6.55 -10.74
N THR A 142 -6.86 -7.60 -11.54
CA THR A 142 -6.08 -8.82 -11.30
C THR A 142 -4.61 -8.58 -11.64
N PHE A 143 -3.72 -9.44 -11.13
CA PHE A 143 -2.30 -9.41 -11.49
C PHE A 143 -2.08 -9.50 -13.01
N GLN A 144 -2.83 -10.38 -13.69
CA GLN A 144 -2.73 -10.57 -15.15
C GLN A 144 -3.12 -9.29 -15.90
N GLU A 145 -4.21 -8.64 -15.52
CA GLU A 145 -4.66 -7.38 -16.14
C GLU A 145 -3.63 -6.26 -15.96
N ILE A 146 -3.03 -6.16 -14.75
CA ILE A 146 -1.99 -5.17 -14.46
C ILE A 146 -0.75 -5.40 -15.34
N VAL A 147 -0.28 -6.64 -15.42
CA VAL A 147 0.90 -6.98 -16.24
C VAL A 147 0.63 -6.75 -17.73
N THR A 148 -0.57 -7.09 -18.21
CA THR A 148 -0.99 -6.85 -19.61
C THR A 148 -0.99 -5.35 -19.91
N GLU A 149 -1.57 -4.53 -19.04
CA GLU A 149 -1.56 -3.06 -19.21
C GLU A 149 -0.15 -2.49 -19.26
N LEU A 150 0.74 -2.97 -18.38
CA LEU A 150 2.12 -2.47 -18.31
C LEU A 150 2.98 -2.88 -19.50
N LEU A 151 2.80 -4.09 -20.02
CA LEU A 151 3.67 -4.66 -21.02
C LEU A 151 3.10 -4.53 -22.44
N VAL A 152 1.82 -4.83 -22.64
CA VAL A 152 1.19 -4.97 -23.96
C VAL A 152 0.49 -3.68 -24.40
N ASP A 153 -0.42 -3.15 -23.59
CA ASP A 153 -1.27 -2.02 -23.97
C ASP A 153 -0.47 -0.75 -24.27
N ARG A 154 0.70 -0.63 -23.69
CA ARG A 154 1.63 0.50 -23.94
C ARG A 154 2.54 0.29 -25.16
N LYS A 155 2.27 -0.72 -25.97
CA LYS A 155 2.96 -1.03 -27.23
C LYS A 155 4.49 -1.27 -27.07
N ASN A 156 4.92 -1.68 -25.88
CA ASN A 156 6.31 -2.05 -25.65
C ASN A 156 6.60 -3.48 -26.13
N PHE A 157 5.56 -4.34 -26.09
CA PHE A 157 5.64 -5.75 -26.45
C PHE A 157 4.36 -6.19 -27.13
N ASP A 158 4.46 -7.22 -27.96
CA ASP A 158 3.30 -7.86 -28.57
C ASP A 158 2.64 -8.84 -27.58
N ALA A 159 1.34 -9.06 -27.69
CA ALA A 159 0.60 -10.00 -26.83
C ALA A 159 1.16 -11.42 -26.87
N VAL A 160 1.74 -11.83 -27.98
CA VAL A 160 2.40 -13.14 -28.17
C VAL A 160 3.73 -13.28 -27.42
N ASP A 161 4.31 -12.17 -26.97
CA ASP A 161 5.55 -12.16 -26.20
C ASP A 161 5.32 -12.45 -24.70
N VAL A 162 4.05 -12.43 -24.24
CA VAL A 162 3.67 -12.64 -22.83
C VAL A 162 2.67 -13.79 -22.75
N GLU A 163 2.99 -14.80 -21.96
CA GLU A 163 2.14 -15.98 -21.77
C GLU A 163 1.77 -16.12 -20.29
N PHE A 164 0.49 -16.31 -20.00
CA PHE A 164 -0.01 -16.59 -18.66
C PHE A 164 -0.49 -18.04 -18.56
N LYS A 165 0.04 -18.76 -17.57
CA LYS A 165 -0.34 -20.13 -17.19
C LYS A 165 -0.68 -20.16 -15.71
N LEU A 166 -1.74 -19.40 -15.37
CA LEU A 166 -2.22 -19.23 -14.01
C LEU A 166 -3.49 -20.05 -13.82
N GLU A 167 -3.48 -20.99 -12.90
CA GLU A 167 -4.64 -21.84 -12.55
C GLU A 167 -5.33 -21.37 -11.28
N GLY A 168 -4.60 -20.66 -10.40
CA GLY A 168 -5.13 -20.09 -9.17
C GLY A 168 -6.15 -18.98 -9.42
N SER A 169 -7.10 -18.84 -8.48
CA SER A 169 -8.04 -17.71 -8.49
C SER A 169 -7.27 -16.39 -8.48
N GLN A 170 -7.51 -15.57 -9.48
CA GLN A 170 -6.93 -14.24 -9.58
C GLN A 170 -7.80 -13.24 -8.81
N GLU A 171 -7.46 -13.01 -7.54
CA GLU A 171 -8.11 -12.00 -6.71
C GLU A 171 -7.94 -10.61 -7.36
N LYS A 172 -9.05 -9.87 -7.51
CA LYS A 172 -8.99 -8.48 -7.89
C LYS A 172 -8.47 -7.67 -6.71
N LEU A 173 -7.40 -6.95 -6.96
CA LEU A 173 -6.79 -6.08 -5.96
C LEU A 173 -7.51 -4.73 -5.98
N GLU A 174 -8.07 -4.34 -4.83
CA GLU A 174 -8.80 -3.07 -4.68
C GLU A 174 -7.97 -1.89 -5.16
N GLN A 175 -6.73 -1.83 -4.69
CA GLN A 175 -5.79 -0.76 -5.03
C GLN A 175 -4.38 -1.29 -4.97
N VAL A 176 -3.63 -1.02 -6.01
CA VAL A 176 -2.19 -1.34 -6.11
C VAL A 176 -1.46 -0.12 -6.62
N VAL A 177 -0.36 0.21 -5.98
CA VAL A 177 0.44 1.38 -6.30
C VAL A 177 1.86 0.97 -6.71
N MET A 178 2.24 1.33 -7.92
CA MET A 178 3.64 1.37 -8.33
C MET A 178 4.21 2.71 -7.87
N TYR A 179 5.20 2.69 -6.96
CA TYR A 179 5.74 3.88 -6.33
C TYR A 179 7.24 4.05 -6.65
N GLU A 180 7.57 5.00 -7.50
CA GLU A 180 8.95 5.37 -7.85
C GLU A 180 9.88 4.17 -8.04
N GLU A 181 9.39 3.16 -8.75
CA GLU A 181 10.12 1.92 -9.01
C GLU A 181 10.12 1.60 -10.51
N SER A 182 10.98 0.68 -10.93
CA SER A 182 10.94 0.20 -12.31
C SER A 182 9.74 -0.73 -12.52
N VAL A 183 9.19 -0.73 -13.72
CA VAL A 183 8.12 -1.66 -14.11
C VAL A 183 8.50 -3.10 -13.80
N TRP A 184 9.77 -3.46 -14.01
CA TRP A 184 10.26 -4.80 -13.71
C TRP A 184 10.27 -5.12 -12.21
N ALA A 185 10.75 -4.19 -11.38
CA ALA A 185 10.75 -4.36 -9.91
C ALA A 185 9.33 -4.53 -9.38
N PHE A 186 8.39 -3.73 -9.90
CA PHE A 186 6.97 -3.82 -9.55
C PHE A 186 6.40 -5.20 -9.88
N ILE A 187 6.55 -5.69 -11.12
CA ILE A 187 6.07 -7.02 -11.54
C ILE A 187 6.72 -8.12 -10.68
N ALA A 188 8.02 -8.05 -10.49
CA ALA A 188 8.78 -9.07 -9.75
C ALA A 188 8.34 -9.18 -8.27
N ARG A 189 8.07 -8.04 -7.58
CA ARG A 189 7.60 -8.08 -6.19
C ARG A 189 6.19 -8.68 -6.07
N HIS A 190 5.30 -8.36 -7.01
CA HIS A 190 3.96 -8.95 -7.05
C HIS A 190 3.99 -10.44 -7.39
N CYS A 191 4.83 -10.87 -8.32
CA CYS A 191 5.07 -12.30 -8.59
C CYS A 191 5.51 -13.03 -7.31
N ARG A 192 6.49 -12.51 -6.57
CA ARG A 192 6.99 -13.14 -5.34
C ARG A 192 5.92 -13.20 -4.26
N ARG A 193 5.15 -12.12 -4.07
CA ARG A 193 4.06 -12.08 -3.10
C ARG A 193 2.99 -13.11 -3.40
N ASN A 194 2.57 -13.22 -4.67
CA ASN A 194 1.51 -14.10 -5.11
C ASN A 194 1.99 -15.53 -5.42
N GLY A 195 3.29 -15.82 -5.24
CA GLY A 195 3.85 -17.13 -5.54
C GLY A 195 3.91 -17.46 -7.03
N ILE A 196 3.80 -16.46 -7.90
CA ILE A 196 3.88 -16.61 -9.36
C ILE A 196 5.35 -16.69 -9.77
N ILE A 197 5.68 -17.67 -10.59
CA ILE A 197 6.99 -17.79 -11.21
C ILE A 197 7.00 -17.12 -12.57
N TRP A 198 8.17 -16.63 -12.98
CA TRP A 198 8.41 -16.30 -14.37
C TRP A 198 9.66 -17.04 -14.87
N TYR A 199 9.64 -17.36 -16.14
CA TYR A 199 10.76 -17.91 -16.89
C TYR A 199 10.61 -17.51 -18.37
N TYR A 200 11.63 -17.82 -19.17
CA TYR A 200 11.67 -17.42 -20.56
C TYR A 200 11.67 -18.64 -21.47
N LYS A 201 10.75 -18.67 -22.44
CA LYS A 201 10.81 -19.58 -23.58
C LYS A 201 11.66 -18.94 -24.67
N GLN A 202 12.50 -19.73 -25.27
CA GLN A 202 13.38 -19.31 -26.37
C GLN A 202 12.83 -19.83 -27.69
N GLY A 203 12.59 -18.93 -28.65
CA GLY A 203 12.14 -19.27 -30.00
C GLY A 203 13.32 -19.28 -30.97
N ARG A 204 13.19 -20.05 -32.05
CA ARG A 204 14.18 -20.16 -33.14
C ARG A 204 13.75 -19.50 -34.44
N GLY A 205 12.52 -18.93 -34.50
CA GLY A 205 11.88 -18.54 -35.73
C GLY A 205 12.31 -17.19 -36.28
N LYS A 206 12.32 -17.08 -37.62
CA LYS A 206 12.38 -15.79 -38.33
C LYS A 206 11.08 -14.97 -38.16
N GLY A 207 10.08 -15.47 -37.42
CA GLY A 207 8.72 -14.95 -37.31
C GLY A 207 8.39 -14.18 -36.03
N GLY A 208 9.34 -13.58 -35.33
CA GLY A 208 9.05 -12.61 -34.28
C GLY A 208 9.12 -13.09 -32.84
N GLN A 209 8.83 -14.33 -32.52
CA GLN A 209 8.90 -14.89 -31.16
C GLN A 209 10.31 -15.37 -30.84
N LEU A 210 11.16 -14.47 -30.35
CA LEU A 210 12.53 -14.80 -29.99
C LEU A 210 12.67 -15.12 -28.50
N ASP A 211 12.05 -14.33 -27.64
CA ASP A 211 12.03 -14.50 -26.18
C ASP A 211 10.61 -14.20 -25.65
N THR A 212 9.91 -15.22 -25.17
CA THR A 212 8.58 -15.10 -24.56
C THR A 212 8.72 -15.23 -23.07
N ILE A 213 8.17 -14.27 -22.31
CA ILE A 213 8.07 -14.39 -20.86
C ILE A 213 6.80 -15.17 -20.50
N VAL A 214 6.95 -16.15 -19.60
CA VAL A 214 5.84 -16.97 -19.09
C VAL A 214 5.66 -16.70 -17.62
N PHE A 215 4.45 -16.33 -17.21
CA PHE A 215 4.02 -16.25 -15.81
C PHE A 215 3.19 -17.48 -15.47
N ALA A 216 3.56 -18.20 -14.41
CA ALA A 216 2.93 -19.45 -14.05
C ALA A 216 2.82 -19.66 -12.53
N ASP A 217 1.85 -20.48 -12.09
CA ASP A 217 1.63 -20.79 -10.67
C ASP A 217 1.44 -22.29 -10.39
N ASN A 218 1.67 -23.14 -11.39
CA ASN A 218 1.41 -24.57 -11.31
C ASN A 218 2.48 -25.41 -12.02
N PRO A 219 2.67 -26.70 -11.68
CA PRO A 219 3.66 -27.57 -12.30
C PRO A 219 3.38 -27.94 -13.77
N ARG A 220 2.12 -27.88 -14.21
CA ARG A 220 1.75 -28.15 -15.61
C ARG A 220 2.32 -27.12 -16.58
N ALA A 221 2.71 -25.97 -16.04
CA ALA A 221 3.34 -24.90 -16.79
C ALA A 221 4.81 -25.16 -17.13
N TYR A 222 5.45 -26.18 -16.55
CA TYR A 222 6.84 -26.51 -16.87
C TYR A 222 7.00 -26.85 -18.35
N VAL A 223 8.15 -26.44 -18.92
CA VAL A 223 8.30 -26.27 -20.37
C VAL A 223 8.13 -27.57 -21.13
N ARG A 224 8.90 -28.58 -20.80
CA ARG A 224 8.90 -29.89 -21.46
C ARG A 224 9.64 -30.91 -20.62
N SER A 225 9.45 -32.20 -20.94
CA SER A 225 10.22 -33.29 -20.37
C SER A 225 11.32 -33.72 -21.36
N ILE A 226 12.50 -33.96 -20.86
CA ILE A 226 13.59 -34.58 -21.59
C ILE A 226 14.10 -35.81 -20.84
N ASP A 227 14.40 -36.84 -21.59
CA ASP A 227 14.96 -38.11 -21.09
C ASP A 227 16.47 -38.11 -21.27
N VAL A 228 17.20 -38.24 -20.15
CA VAL A 228 18.68 -38.10 -20.15
C VAL A 228 19.30 -39.18 -19.24
N PRO A 229 20.39 -39.85 -19.64
CA PRO A 229 21.08 -40.79 -18.77
C PRO A 229 21.96 -40.08 -17.72
N LEU A 230 22.13 -40.69 -16.57
CA LEU A 230 23.19 -40.36 -15.62
C LEU A 230 24.46 -41.14 -15.97
N LEU A 231 25.47 -40.47 -16.47
CA LEU A 231 26.73 -41.06 -16.84
C LEU A 231 27.85 -40.33 -16.11
N PRO A 232 28.30 -40.85 -14.94
CA PRO A 232 29.41 -40.25 -14.22
C PRO A 232 30.69 -40.20 -15.11
N ALA A 233 31.46 -39.14 -14.96
CA ALA A 233 32.70 -38.96 -15.71
C ALA A 233 33.68 -40.09 -15.34
N SER A 234 33.83 -41.06 -16.22
CA SER A 234 34.86 -42.09 -16.15
C SER A 234 35.71 -42.03 -17.41
N GLY A 235 36.97 -42.47 -17.33
CA GLY A 235 37.91 -42.45 -18.47
C GLY A 235 37.43 -43.22 -19.69
N LEU A 236 36.42 -44.06 -19.56
CA LEU A 236 35.80 -44.85 -20.64
C LEU A 236 34.58 -44.17 -21.26
N ASN A 237 34.01 -43.14 -20.62
CA ASN A 237 32.87 -42.40 -21.15
C ASN A 237 33.36 -41.30 -22.09
N ASN A 238 33.25 -41.55 -23.40
CA ASN A 238 33.41 -40.50 -24.39
C ASN A 238 32.32 -39.42 -24.19
N ASN A 239 32.73 -38.16 -24.09
CA ASN A 239 31.86 -36.98 -24.00
C ASN A 239 30.96 -36.74 -25.24
N TRP A 240 30.64 -37.81 -25.97
CA TRP A 240 29.87 -37.76 -27.23
C TRP A 240 28.36 -37.72 -27.01
N HIS A 241 27.89 -38.19 -25.85
CA HIS A 241 26.48 -38.21 -25.53
C HIS A 241 26.14 -37.14 -24.49
N GLU A 242 25.03 -36.46 -24.69
CA GLU A 242 24.49 -35.55 -23.70
C GLU A 242 23.99 -36.35 -22.48
N ALA A 243 24.45 -36.02 -21.29
CA ALA A 243 24.19 -36.75 -20.05
C ALA A 243 24.27 -35.83 -18.82
N ILE A 244 23.64 -36.28 -17.76
CA ILE A 244 23.93 -35.77 -16.40
C ILE A 244 25.24 -36.45 -15.95
N LEU A 245 26.18 -35.64 -15.48
CA LEU A 245 27.52 -36.11 -15.10
C LEU A 245 27.66 -36.34 -13.59
N THR A 246 27.08 -35.44 -12.81
CA THR A 246 26.95 -35.57 -11.34
C THR A 246 25.55 -35.23 -10.92
N LEU A 247 25.08 -35.86 -9.85
CA LEU A 247 23.76 -35.62 -9.32
C LEU A 247 23.75 -35.87 -7.81
N ASP A 248 23.41 -34.84 -7.04
CA ASP A 248 23.31 -34.85 -5.59
C ASP A 248 21.89 -34.46 -5.17
N GLY A 249 21.36 -35.16 -4.18
CA GLY A 249 20.07 -34.83 -3.55
C GLY A 249 20.27 -34.30 -2.13
N GLU A 250 19.62 -33.21 -1.82
CA GLU A 250 19.67 -32.55 -0.50
C GLU A 250 18.25 -32.42 0.08
N ARG A 251 18.07 -32.75 1.37
CA ARG A 251 16.87 -32.44 2.14
C ARG A 251 17.25 -31.47 3.26
N ALA A 252 16.60 -30.32 3.31
CA ALA A 252 16.81 -29.28 4.32
C ALA A 252 15.70 -29.26 5.35
N LEU A 253 16.02 -28.82 6.57
CA LEU A 253 15.03 -28.55 7.61
C LEU A 253 14.25 -27.28 7.23
N VAL A 254 12.92 -27.34 7.32
CA VAL A 254 12.02 -26.21 7.04
C VAL A 254 11.01 -26.04 8.17
N PRO A 255 10.34 -24.89 8.30
CA PRO A 255 9.27 -24.70 9.27
C PRO A 255 8.16 -25.74 9.12
N GLU A 256 7.57 -26.16 10.24
CA GLU A 256 6.49 -27.13 10.32
C GLU A 256 5.13 -26.52 10.03
N THR A 257 4.87 -25.34 10.62
CA THR A 257 3.58 -24.66 10.48
C THR A 257 3.74 -23.24 9.97
N ILE A 258 2.73 -22.81 9.22
CA ILE A 258 2.60 -21.44 8.74
C ILE A 258 1.27 -20.91 9.24
N GLU A 259 1.33 -19.80 9.98
CA GLU A 259 0.19 -19.11 10.54
C GLU A 259 0.18 -17.68 10.01
N LEU A 260 -0.91 -17.30 9.36
CA LEU A 260 -1.14 -15.96 8.85
C LEU A 260 -2.36 -15.36 9.52
N TRP A 261 -2.28 -14.09 9.87
CA TRP A 261 -3.40 -13.35 10.42
C TRP A 261 -3.40 -11.92 9.93
N GLU A 262 -4.59 -11.41 9.74
CA GLU A 262 -4.80 -10.06 9.20
C GLU A 262 -6.09 -9.47 9.77
N ARG A 263 -6.24 -8.17 9.61
CA ARG A 263 -7.46 -7.45 9.95
C ARG A 263 -7.95 -6.68 8.75
N ASN A 264 -9.15 -7.00 8.28
CA ASN A 264 -9.84 -6.21 7.29
C ASN A 264 -10.65 -5.10 7.99
N TYR A 265 -10.38 -3.85 7.68
CA TYR A 265 -11.09 -2.72 8.29
C TYR A 265 -12.56 -2.61 7.86
N ARG A 266 -12.96 -3.31 6.79
CA ARG A 266 -14.34 -3.36 6.31
C ARG A 266 -15.19 -4.39 7.06
N THR A 267 -14.56 -5.45 7.51
CA THR A 267 -15.18 -6.52 8.33
C THR A 267 -14.35 -6.73 9.60
N PRO A 268 -14.29 -5.72 10.50
CA PRO A 268 -13.34 -5.73 11.62
C PRO A 268 -13.61 -6.81 12.67
N GLU A 269 -14.82 -7.36 12.70
CA GLU A 269 -15.25 -8.42 13.62
C GLU A 269 -14.87 -9.82 13.12
N GLU A 270 -14.50 -9.95 11.85
CA GLU A 270 -14.10 -11.23 11.27
C GLU A 270 -12.62 -11.50 11.51
N PRO A 271 -12.25 -12.51 12.31
CA PRO A 271 -10.84 -12.84 12.50
C PRO A 271 -10.31 -13.55 11.25
N LEU A 272 -9.44 -12.88 10.51
CA LEU A 272 -8.77 -13.47 9.33
C LEU A 272 -7.53 -14.24 9.78
N ARG A 273 -7.71 -15.56 10.03
CA ARG A 273 -6.63 -16.47 10.42
C ARG A 273 -6.55 -17.63 9.46
N ALA A 274 -5.37 -17.86 8.90
CA ALA A 274 -5.11 -19.02 8.06
C ALA A 274 -3.89 -19.77 8.61
N ALA A 275 -4.01 -21.08 8.74
CA ALA A 275 -2.92 -21.93 9.20
C ALA A 275 -2.82 -23.18 8.32
N THR A 276 -1.59 -23.64 8.09
CA THR A 276 -1.34 -24.87 7.35
C THR A 276 -0.08 -25.57 7.85
N SER A 277 -0.05 -26.90 7.80
CA SER A 277 1.15 -27.70 8.02
C SER A 277 1.95 -27.82 6.74
N VAL A 278 3.28 -27.74 6.83
CA VAL A 278 4.19 -27.90 5.68
C VAL A 278 4.31 -29.36 5.29
N SER A 279 4.44 -30.29 6.25
CA SER A 279 4.42 -31.73 6.00
C SER A 279 3.03 -32.30 6.22
N ASP A 280 2.64 -33.25 5.37
CA ASP A 280 1.43 -34.06 5.53
C ASP A 280 1.72 -35.39 6.30
N GLU A 281 3.00 -35.69 6.62
CA GLU A 281 3.43 -36.89 7.32
C GLU A 281 3.58 -36.61 8.80
N ASP A 282 2.88 -37.39 9.62
CA ASP A 282 3.02 -37.33 11.07
C ASP A 282 4.42 -37.77 11.50
N GLY A 283 5.06 -36.97 12.36
CA GLY A 283 6.39 -37.28 12.88
C GLY A 283 7.55 -37.01 11.90
N ASP A 284 7.31 -36.28 10.82
CA ASP A 284 8.38 -35.86 9.92
C ASP A 284 9.39 -34.94 10.67
N ARG A 285 10.59 -35.48 10.89
CA ARG A 285 11.69 -34.75 11.55
C ARG A 285 12.39 -33.73 10.69
N SER A 286 12.02 -33.60 9.41
CA SER A 286 12.55 -32.61 8.49
C SER A 286 11.77 -31.28 8.51
N VAL A 287 10.79 -31.17 9.40
CA VAL A 287 10.06 -29.95 9.71
C VAL A 287 10.17 -29.60 11.20
N PHE A 288 10.33 -28.30 11.50
CA PHE A 288 10.39 -27.85 12.90
C PHE A 288 10.10 -26.35 13.01
N GLY A 289 9.31 -25.99 14.04
CA GLY A 289 8.99 -24.61 14.35
C GLY A 289 7.89 -24.03 13.46
N ARG A 290 7.66 -22.73 13.60
CA ARG A 290 6.55 -22.05 12.92
C ARG A 290 6.95 -20.72 12.32
N ILE A 291 6.27 -20.35 11.24
CA ILE A 291 6.25 -18.99 10.70
C ILE A 291 4.92 -18.36 11.09
N ASN A 292 4.97 -17.25 11.81
CA ASN A 292 3.80 -16.46 12.19
C ASN A 292 3.96 -15.05 11.58
N ARG A 293 2.97 -14.62 10.76
CA ARG A 293 3.03 -13.35 10.03
C ARG A 293 1.68 -12.66 9.97
N SER A 294 1.73 -11.32 10.05
CA SER A 294 0.60 -10.40 9.85
C SER A 294 0.82 -9.43 8.67
N THR A 295 1.72 -9.77 7.74
CA THR A 295 2.14 -8.89 6.64
C THR A 295 1.82 -9.44 5.24
N GLU A 296 0.94 -10.44 5.16
CA GLU A 296 0.55 -11.03 3.87
C GLU A 296 -0.64 -10.31 3.22
N PHE A 297 -1.36 -9.48 3.95
CA PHE A 297 -2.43 -8.58 3.48
C PHE A 297 -3.50 -9.28 2.64
N HIS A 298 -4.21 -10.21 3.25
CA HIS A 298 -5.41 -10.81 2.68
C HIS A 298 -6.66 -10.13 3.26
N LEU A 299 -7.69 -10.00 2.43
CA LEU A 299 -8.93 -9.32 2.79
C LEU A 299 -10.08 -10.31 3.09
N THR A 300 -9.91 -11.59 2.74
CA THR A 300 -10.89 -12.66 2.94
C THR A 300 -10.22 -13.88 3.56
N GLN A 301 -11.01 -14.77 4.16
CA GLN A 301 -10.52 -16.03 4.72
C GLN A 301 -9.96 -16.95 3.63
N GLU A 302 -10.61 -17.00 2.45
CA GLU A 302 -10.15 -17.76 1.28
C GLU A 302 -8.81 -17.24 0.78
N GLY A 303 -8.67 -15.92 0.69
CA GLY A 303 -7.41 -15.28 0.33
C GLY A 303 -6.29 -15.61 1.31
N GLY A 304 -6.59 -15.64 2.62
CA GLY A 304 -5.66 -16.05 3.67
C GLY A 304 -5.22 -17.51 3.51
N ASN A 305 -6.15 -18.43 3.28
CA ASN A 305 -5.87 -19.84 3.06
C ASN A 305 -5.00 -20.06 1.80
N ALA A 306 -5.32 -19.39 0.70
CA ALA A 306 -4.53 -19.45 -0.52
C ALA A 306 -3.09 -18.94 -0.33
N ARG A 307 -2.90 -17.87 0.46
CA ARG A 307 -1.57 -17.37 0.81
C ARG A 307 -0.82 -18.32 1.73
N ALA A 308 -1.47 -18.88 2.74
CA ALA A 308 -0.86 -19.90 3.61
C ALA A 308 -0.38 -21.10 2.78
N GLN A 309 -1.20 -21.59 1.85
CA GLN A 309 -0.83 -22.65 0.92
C GLN A 309 0.37 -22.23 0.03
N THR A 310 0.38 -21.02 -0.50
CA THR A 310 1.52 -20.51 -1.27
C THR A 310 2.82 -20.51 -0.45
N ARG A 311 2.76 -20.13 0.83
CA ARG A 311 3.93 -20.15 1.72
C ARG A 311 4.34 -21.59 2.10
N ARG A 312 3.38 -22.49 2.25
CA ARG A 312 3.64 -23.93 2.40
C ARG A 312 4.44 -24.46 1.22
N GLU A 313 3.98 -24.23 0.00
CA GLU A 313 4.65 -24.66 -1.23
C GLU A 313 6.02 -24.01 -1.39
N GLU A 314 6.20 -22.74 -0.95
CA GLU A 314 7.49 -22.08 -0.88
C GLU A 314 8.49 -22.88 -0.02
N GLN A 315 8.07 -23.35 1.16
CA GLN A 315 8.93 -24.15 2.04
C GLN A 315 9.23 -25.53 1.43
N LEU A 316 8.22 -26.22 0.92
CA LEU A 316 8.39 -27.51 0.25
C LEU A 316 9.35 -27.43 -0.94
N SER A 317 9.25 -26.38 -1.77
CA SER A 317 10.14 -26.18 -2.92
C SER A 317 11.60 -25.91 -2.52
N ARG A 318 11.87 -25.67 -1.24
CA ARG A 318 13.21 -25.43 -0.68
C ARG A 318 13.71 -26.60 0.15
N GLN A 319 12.80 -27.45 0.66
CA GLN A 319 13.13 -28.60 1.45
C GLN A 319 13.92 -29.64 0.64
N LEU A 320 13.45 -29.91 -0.60
CA LEU A 320 14.07 -30.91 -1.47
C LEU A 320 14.80 -30.21 -2.61
N MET A 321 16.10 -30.39 -2.68
CA MET A 321 16.93 -29.77 -3.72
C MET A 321 17.79 -30.83 -4.41
N VAL A 322 17.86 -30.74 -5.74
CA VAL A 322 18.75 -31.54 -6.57
C VAL A 322 19.80 -30.61 -7.15
N ARG A 323 21.06 -31.02 -7.10
CA ARG A 323 22.19 -30.30 -7.74
C ARG A 323 22.90 -31.23 -8.66
N GLY A 324 23.45 -30.71 -9.73
CA GLY A 324 24.21 -31.53 -10.65
C GLY A 324 25.02 -30.75 -11.67
N THR A 325 25.80 -31.50 -12.40
CA THR A 325 26.56 -31.04 -13.57
C THR A 325 26.15 -31.85 -14.79
N SER A 326 26.22 -31.25 -15.96
CA SER A 326 25.79 -31.86 -17.23
C SER A 326 26.50 -31.22 -18.43
N ASN A 327 26.50 -31.92 -19.54
CA ASN A 327 26.87 -31.40 -20.87
C ASN A 327 25.61 -31.19 -21.76
N VAL A 328 24.39 -31.44 -21.26
CA VAL A 328 23.12 -31.28 -22.00
C VAL A 328 22.83 -29.80 -22.24
N LYS A 329 22.74 -29.41 -23.49
CA LYS A 329 22.53 -28.00 -23.88
C LYS A 329 21.11 -27.54 -23.65
N ALA A 330 20.15 -28.44 -23.72
CA ALA A 330 18.71 -28.17 -23.54
C ALA A 330 18.27 -27.98 -22.09
N LEU A 331 19.19 -28.05 -21.10
CA LEU A 331 18.87 -27.81 -19.68
C LEU A 331 18.63 -26.34 -19.40
N LEU A 332 17.39 -25.90 -19.58
CA LEU A 332 16.91 -24.55 -19.30
C LEU A 332 16.00 -24.53 -18.08
N PRO A 333 15.84 -23.40 -17.39
CA PRO A 333 14.85 -23.28 -16.33
C PRO A 333 13.45 -23.67 -16.81
N GLY A 334 12.76 -24.50 -16.03
CA GLY A 334 11.43 -25.02 -16.39
C GLY A 334 11.45 -26.36 -17.15
N VAL A 335 12.59 -26.84 -17.61
CA VAL A 335 12.69 -28.16 -18.24
C VAL A 335 12.66 -29.25 -17.17
N VAL A 336 11.82 -30.26 -17.36
CA VAL A 336 11.73 -31.46 -16.52
C VAL A 336 12.69 -32.50 -17.07
N VAL A 337 13.55 -33.03 -16.21
CA VAL A 337 14.51 -34.07 -16.55
C VAL A 337 14.08 -35.40 -15.96
N LYS A 338 13.97 -36.43 -16.79
CA LYS A 338 13.78 -37.82 -16.37
C LYS A 338 15.05 -38.60 -16.65
N LEU A 339 15.50 -39.36 -15.67
CA LEU A 339 16.67 -40.22 -15.84
C LEU A 339 16.25 -41.53 -16.50
N THR A 340 17.00 -41.94 -17.55
CA THR A 340 16.70 -43.15 -18.34
C THR A 340 17.23 -44.43 -17.71
N ASN A 341 18.35 -44.35 -17.02
CA ASN A 341 19.12 -45.51 -16.53
C ASN A 341 19.08 -45.66 -14.99
N THR A 342 18.49 -44.73 -14.28
CA THR A 342 18.36 -44.76 -12.80
C THR A 342 17.19 -43.91 -12.33
N LYS A 343 16.84 -44.04 -11.05
CA LYS A 343 15.84 -43.19 -10.38
C LYS A 343 16.48 -42.48 -9.20
N LEU A 344 16.20 -41.22 -9.05
CA LEU A 344 16.59 -40.45 -7.88
C LEU A 344 15.49 -40.60 -6.79
N PRO A 345 15.77 -41.14 -5.60
CA PRO A 345 14.75 -41.42 -4.58
C PRO A 345 13.93 -40.18 -4.19
N ILE A 346 14.55 -39.00 -4.07
CA ILE A 346 13.87 -37.75 -3.73
C ILE A 346 13.06 -37.15 -4.89
N ALA A 347 13.24 -37.65 -6.11
CA ALA A 347 12.56 -37.16 -7.32
C ALA A 347 12.19 -38.32 -8.26
N PRO A 348 11.31 -39.27 -7.84
CA PRO A 348 11.03 -40.50 -8.57
C PRO A 348 10.38 -40.27 -9.93
N TYR A 349 9.72 -39.15 -10.13
CA TYR A 349 9.05 -38.75 -11.38
C TYR A 349 9.87 -37.75 -12.22
N GLY A 350 11.13 -37.54 -11.86
CA GLY A 350 12.01 -36.56 -12.47
C GLY A 350 12.11 -35.27 -11.67
N PHE A 351 12.95 -34.37 -12.14
CA PHE A 351 13.21 -33.09 -11.48
C PHE A 351 13.15 -31.94 -12.49
N VAL A 352 12.67 -30.77 -12.05
CA VAL A 352 12.59 -29.55 -12.85
C VAL A 352 13.80 -28.66 -12.58
N ILE A 353 14.43 -28.20 -13.66
CA ILE A 353 15.55 -27.25 -13.55
C ILE A 353 15.06 -25.91 -13.03
N LYS A 354 15.57 -25.52 -11.86
CA LYS A 354 15.25 -24.29 -11.16
C LYS A 354 16.18 -23.14 -11.56
N SER A 355 17.47 -23.44 -11.67
CA SER A 355 18.48 -22.49 -12.15
C SER A 355 19.67 -23.20 -12.76
N MET A 356 20.37 -22.51 -13.67
CA MET A 356 21.54 -23.08 -14.31
C MET A 356 22.61 -22.02 -14.58
N VAL A 357 23.86 -22.51 -14.69
CA VAL A 357 24.99 -21.78 -15.21
C VAL A 357 25.66 -22.65 -16.27
N MET A 358 25.61 -22.21 -17.53
CA MET A 358 26.24 -22.87 -18.67
C MET A 358 27.46 -22.08 -19.10
N LYS A 359 28.57 -22.77 -19.39
CA LYS A 359 29.79 -22.19 -19.92
C LYS A 359 30.31 -23.04 -21.05
N GLY A 360 30.87 -22.41 -22.05
CA GLY A 360 31.55 -23.08 -23.15
C GLY A 360 32.51 -22.14 -23.88
N SER A 361 33.30 -22.71 -24.72
CA SER A 361 34.26 -21.95 -25.54
C SER A 361 34.52 -22.66 -26.85
N ARG A 362 35.24 -22.00 -27.75
CA ARG A 362 35.73 -22.57 -29.02
C ARG A 362 36.52 -23.87 -28.82
N THR A 363 37.22 -23.99 -27.68
CA THR A 363 38.09 -25.14 -27.37
C THR A 363 37.53 -26.12 -26.35
N LYS A 364 36.46 -25.73 -25.62
CA LYS A 364 35.86 -26.57 -24.58
C LYS A 364 34.35 -26.70 -24.83
N PRO A 365 33.79 -27.92 -24.76
CA PRO A 365 32.35 -28.13 -24.93
C PRO A 365 31.55 -27.40 -23.86
N ALA A 366 30.26 -27.17 -24.14
CA ALA A 366 29.35 -26.61 -23.19
C ALA A 366 29.19 -27.52 -21.95
N HIS A 367 29.21 -26.90 -20.80
CA HIS A 367 29.12 -27.56 -19.51
C HIS A 367 28.16 -26.75 -18.60
N ASN A 368 27.19 -27.45 -17.97
CA ASN A 368 26.20 -26.88 -17.10
C ASN A 368 26.45 -27.23 -15.64
N ARG A 369 26.17 -26.31 -14.76
CA ARG A 369 25.83 -26.56 -13.35
C ARG A 369 24.40 -26.15 -13.12
N PHE A 370 23.60 -26.99 -12.51
CA PHE A 370 22.22 -26.71 -12.29
C PHE A 370 21.79 -26.97 -10.85
N LYS A 371 20.70 -26.28 -10.46
CA LYS A 371 19.88 -26.59 -9.28
C LYS A 371 18.50 -26.92 -9.78
N ALA A 372 17.92 -27.97 -9.19
CA ALA A 372 16.61 -28.48 -9.55
C ALA A 372 15.85 -28.88 -8.29
N MET A 373 14.62 -29.25 -8.45
CA MET A 373 13.76 -29.80 -7.39
C MET A 373 12.86 -30.88 -7.99
N PRO A 374 12.21 -31.74 -7.17
CA PRO A 374 11.26 -32.73 -7.70
C PRO A 374 10.18 -32.09 -8.56
N ALA A 375 9.90 -32.69 -9.73
CA ALA A 375 8.98 -32.11 -10.72
C ALA A 375 7.51 -32.12 -10.29
N TYR A 376 7.14 -32.93 -9.30
CA TYR A 376 5.78 -32.96 -8.74
C TYR A 376 5.49 -31.82 -7.78
N LEU A 377 6.52 -31.12 -7.28
CA LEU A 377 6.34 -29.98 -6.39
C LEU A 377 6.09 -28.69 -7.19
N VAL A 378 5.26 -27.83 -6.61
CA VAL A 378 5.08 -26.46 -7.10
C VAL A 378 6.24 -25.62 -6.63
N TYR A 379 6.97 -24.98 -7.54
CA TYR A 379 7.97 -24.00 -7.15
C TYR A 379 7.29 -22.66 -6.81
N ARG A 380 7.62 -22.12 -5.64
CA ARG A 380 7.25 -20.76 -5.27
C ARG A 380 8.50 -19.92 -5.00
N PRO A 381 8.57 -18.69 -5.54
CA PRO A 381 9.69 -17.80 -5.24
C PRO A 381 9.69 -17.43 -3.75
N LYS A 382 10.88 -17.31 -3.17
CA LYS A 382 11.02 -16.81 -1.82
C LYS A 382 10.42 -15.41 -1.71
N PHE A 383 9.51 -15.24 -0.74
CA PHE A 383 8.98 -13.95 -0.36
C PHE A 383 9.43 -13.57 1.04
N ASP A 384 10.16 -12.50 1.13
CA ASP A 384 10.59 -11.86 2.36
C ASP A 384 10.06 -10.42 2.28
N TYR A 385 9.10 -10.09 3.14
CA TYR A 385 8.40 -8.80 3.08
C TYR A 385 9.37 -7.64 3.15
N GLU A 386 10.31 -7.66 4.08
CA GLU A 386 11.27 -6.57 4.27
C GLU A 386 12.20 -6.35 3.05
N LYS A 387 12.51 -7.42 2.31
CA LYS A 387 13.49 -7.38 1.20
C LYS A 387 12.85 -7.21 -0.16
N HIS A 388 11.65 -7.73 -0.32
CA HIS A 388 11.02 -7.86 -1.64
C HIS A 388 9.84 -6.91 -1.85
N TRP A 389 9.37 -6.23 -0.78
CA TRP A 389 8.30 -5.27 -0.90
C TRP A 389 8.80 -3.84 -1.05
N ARG A 390 7.95 -2.96 -1.55
CA ARG A 390 8.26 -1.54 -1.68
C ARG A 390 7.64 -0.78 -0.52
N PHE A 391 8.48 -0.11 0.25
CA PHE A 391 8.06 0.69 1.39
C PHE A 391 8.21 2.18 1.12
N LEU A 392 7.35 2.97 1.75
CA LEU A 392 7.59 4.38 1.96
C LEU A 392 8.65 4.55 3.04
N SER A 393 9.67 5.33 2.77
CA SER A 393 10.71 5.70 3.75
C SER A 393 10.25 6.75 4.75
N GLY A 394 9.07 7.32 4.56
CA GLY A 394 8.43 8.33 5.39
C GLY A 394 7.13 8.80 4.77
N PRO A 395 6.42 9.75 5.40
CA PRO A 395 5.20 10.32 4.84
C PRO A 395 5.44 10.95 3.48
N VAL A 396 4.45 10.86 2.60
CA VAL A 396 4.46 11.51 1.29
C VAL A 396 3.31 12.51 1.20
N VAL A 397 3.49 13.55 0.41
CA VAL A 397 2.50 14.61 0.26
C VAL A 397 1.44 14.23 -0.77
N GLY A 398 0.19 14.57 -0.47
CA GLY A 398 -0.95 14.53 -1.38
C GLY A 398 -1.83 15.76 -1.22
N VAL A 399 -2.77 15.93 -2.13
CA VAL A 399 -3.74 17.03 -2.08
C VAL A 399 -5.14 16.43 -2.14
N VAL A 400 -6.01 16.84 -1.24
CA VAL A 400 -7.43 16.46 -1.28
C VAL A 400 -8.06 17.08 -2.53
N THR A 401 -8.80 16.29 -3.28
CA THR A 401 -9.47 16.73 -4.50
C THR A 401 -10.97 16.46 -4.44
N THR A 402 -11.68 16.83 -5.49
CA THR A 402 -13.10 16.53 -5.64
C THR A 402 -13.37 16.11 -7.08
N PHE A 403 -14.44 15.33 -7.30
CA PHE A 403 -14.91 14.95 -8.63
C PHE A 403 -15.89 15.99 -9.22
N ASP A 404 -16.39 16.87 -8.38
CA ASP A 404 -17.28 17.96 -8.73
C ASP A 404 -16.66 19.31 -8.33
N SER A 405 -17.30 20.40 -8.71
CA SER A 405 -16.89 21.76 -8.32
C SER A 405 -17.39 22.18 -6.94
N SER A 406 -17.81 21.24 -6.09
CA SER A 406 -18.29 21.53 -4.74
C SER A 406 -17.18 22.12 -3.87
N PRO A 407 -17.42 23.23 -3.18
CA PRO A 407 -16.47 23.76 -2.20
C PRO A 407 -16.45 22.97 -0.90
N TYR A 408 -17.37 22.02 -0.73
CA TYR A 408 -17.46 21.18 0.48
C TYR A 408 -16.57 19.95 0.36
N GLY A 409 -16.12 19.41 1.48
CA GLY A 409 -15.35 18.18 1.49
C GLY A 409 -16.16 17.03 0.87
N CYS A 410 -15.56 16.36 -0.12
CA CYS A 410 -16.14 15.20 -0.77
C CYS A 410 -15.59 13.94 -0.10
N MET A 411 -16.48 13.12 0.44
CA MET A 411 -16.16 11.80 0.98
C MET A 411 -17.04 10.77 0.29
N ASP A 412 -16.53 9.56 0.12
CA ASP A 412 -17.35 8.44 -0.31
C ASP A 412 -18.24 7.91 0.85
N GLU A 413 -19.08 6.92 0.54
CA GLU A 413 -19.99 6.28 1.50
C GLU A 413 -19.28 5.63 2.69
N HIS A 414 -17.96 5.40 2.59
CA HIS A 414 -17.12 4.84 3.64
C HIS A 414 -16.31 5.91 4.40
N GLY A 415 -16.55 7.20 4.14
CA GLY A 415 -15.87 8.31 4.78
C GLY A 415 -14.41 8.49 4.33
N ARG A 416 -14.05 8.00 3.13
CA ARG A 416 -12.73 8.16 2.53
C ARG A 416 -12.68 9.42 1.67
N TYR A 417 -11.56 10.11 1.68
CA TYR A 417 -11.32 11.32 0.89
C TYR A 417 -10.64 10.98 -0.43
N PRO A 418 -11.05 11.58 -1.55
CA PRO A 418 -10.32 11.52 -2.80
C PRO A 418 -9.05 12.37 -2.68
N VAL A 419 -7.90 11.75 -2.80
CA VAL A 419 -6.58 12.39 -2.68
C VAL A 419 -5.77 12.14 -3.93
N LEU A 420 -5.11 13.17 -4.40
CA LEU A 420 -4.11 13.12 -5.47
C LEU A 420 -2.72 13.12 -4.83
N PRO A 421 -2.05 11.95 -4.69
CA PRO A 421 -0.68 11.89 -4.21
C PRO A 421 0.26 12.58 -5.20
N LYS A 422 1.20 13.35 -4.70
CA LYS A 422 2.14 14.10 -5.54
C LYS A 422 2.97 13.20 -6.45
N PHE A 423 3.31 12.00 -6.01
CA PHE A 423 4.08 11.05 -6.79
C PHE A 423 3.31 10.42 -7.99
N LEU A 424 1.97 10.57 -8.03
CA LEU A 424 1.15 10.13 -9.17
C LEU A 424 0.92 11.23 -10.21
N GLN A 425 1.26 12.48 -9.90
CA GLN A 425 1.04 13.60 -10.81
C GLN A 425 1.82 13.43 -12.12
N GLY A 426 1.16 13.67 -13.23
CA GLY A 426 1.77 13.70 -14.58
C GLY A 426 1.90 12.34 -15.27
N SER A 427 1.47 11.22 -14.65
CA SER A 427 1.61 9.89 -15.24
C SER A 427 0.45 9.47 -16.15
N ASP A 428 -0.78 9.90 -15.84
CA ASP A 428 -2.02 9.52 -16.54
C ASP A 428 -3.07 10.64 -16.40
N SER A 429 -4.32 10.41 -16.83
CA SER A 429 -5.43 11.35 -16.56
C SER A 429 -5.64 11.51 -15.04
N VAL A 430 -6.10 12.69 -14.61
CA VAL A 430 -6.28 13.02 -13.19
C VAL A 430 -7.12 11.99 -12.45
N GLU A 431 -8.20 11.51 -13.08
CA GLU A 431 -9.09 10.48 -12.49
C GLU A 431 -8.36 9.17 -12.15
N LYS A 432 -7.37 8.78 -12.97
CA LYS A 432 -6.55 7.58 -12.72
C LYS A 432 -5.47 7.78 -11.66
N GLN A 433 -5.29 9.00 -11.17
CA GLN A 433 -4.28 9.34 -10.16
C GLN A 433 -4.87 9.45 -8.75
N ILE A 434 -6.20 9.55 -8.62
CA ILE A 434 -6.88 9.76 -7.33
C ILE A 434 -6.98 8.46 -6.54
N LEU A 435 -6.64 8.53 -5.26
CA LEU A 435 -6.81 7.45 -4.26
C LEU A 435 -7.90 7.83 -3.26
N ASN A 436 -8.80 6.90 -2.92
CA ASN A 436 -9.78 7.09 -1.85
C ASN A 436 -9.19 6.60 -0.53
N LEU A 437 -8.83 7.53 0.36
CA LEU A 437 -8.05 7.27 1.56
C LEU A 437 -8.81 7.63 2.83
N ARG A 438 -8.66 6.80 3.87
CA ARG A 438 -9.18 7.09 5.21
C ARG A 438 -8.32 8.16 5.88
N LEU A 439 -8.95 9.03 6.69
CA LEU A 439 -8.27 9.99 7.54
C LEU A 439 -8.05 9.40 8.94
N LEU A 440 -6.82 9.47 9.43
CA LEU A 440 -6.51 9.24 10.85
C LEU A 440 -7.18 10.33 11.68
N ARG A 441 -7.97 9.94 12.68
CA ARG A 441 -8.69 10.86 13.55
C ARG A 441 -8.26 10.66 14.99
N PRO A 442 -8.26 11.72 15.82
CA PRO A 442 -7.91 11.61 17.25
C PRO A 442 -8.75 10.59 18.00
N SER A 443 -10.02 10.45 17.60
CA SER A 443 -10.96 9.51 18.19
C SER A 443 -11.97 9.06 17.14
N SER A 444 -12.27 7.76 17.14
CA SER A 444 -13.31 7.15 16.30
C SER A 444 -13.86 5.92 17.01
N SER A 445 -15.14 5.92 17.35
CA SER A 445 -15.84 4.81 18.00
C SER A 445 -17.23 4.63 17.37
N TYR A 446 -17.98 3.62 17.83
CA TYR A 446 -19.29 3.27 17.26
C TYR A 446 -20.30 4.44 17.24
N GLN A 447 -20.37 5.20 18.32
CA GLN A 447 -21.33 6.33 18.46
C GLN A 447 -20.66 7.67 18.71
N GLY A 448 -19.34 7.75 18.70
CA GLY A 448 -18.62 8.97 19.02
C GLY A 448 -17.30 9.09 18.28
N GLY A 449 -16.79 10.29 18.20
CA GLY A 449 -15.52 10.55 17.57
C GLY A 449 -15.33 12.03 17.21
N PHE A 450 -14.17 12.32 16.67
CA PHE A 450 -13.83 13.65 16.17
C PHE A 450 -13.99 13.69 14.65
N HIS A 451 -14.80 14.61 14.14
CA HIS A 451 -14.97 14.82 12.71
C HIS A 451 -14.74 16.29 12.37
N SER A 452 -13.66 16.56 11.61
CA SER A 452 -13.44 17.83 10.94
C SER A 452 -13.18 17.51 9.47
N PRO A 453 -14.00 18.03 8.54
CA PRO A 453 -13.84 17.72 7.11
C PRO A 453 -12.60 18.39 6.55
N LEU A 454 -11.90 17.66 5.66
CA LEU A 454 -10.88 18.23 4.79
C LEU A 454 -11.55 18.79 3.54
N LEU A 455 -11.17 19.99 3.16
CA LEU A 455 -11.67 20.63 1.95
C LEU A 455 -10.82 20.28 0.74
N PRO A 456 -11.36 20.41 -0.49
CA PRO A 456 -10.55 20.36 -1.71
C PRO A 456 -9.36 21.33 -1.61
N SER A 457 -8.25 20.97 -2.20
CA SER A 457 -6.97 21.67 -2.19
C SER A 457 -6.20 21.64 -0.85
N THR A 458 -6.71 20.99 0.18
CA THR A 458 -5.96 20.79 1.44
C THR A 458 -4.77 19.87 1.18
N GLU A 459 -3.56 20.32 1.54
CA GLU A 459 -2.36 19.50 1.54
C GLU A 459 -2.40 18.52 2.71
N VAL A 460 -2.08 17.24 2.43
CA VAL A 460 -2.14 16.16 3.42
C VAL A 460 -0.89 15.30 3.37
N LEU A 461 -0.52 14.74 4.52
CA LEU A 461 0.48 13.70 4.63
C LEU A 461 -0.17 12.33 4.51
N LEU A 462 0.47 11.47 3.72
CA LEU A 462 0.04 10.10 3.47
C LEU A 462 1.07 9.13 4.04
N GLU A 463 0.61 8.17 4.79
CA GLU A 463 1.41 7.10 5.37
C GLU A 463 0.84 5.75 4.98
N GLY A 464 1.70 4.75 4.85
CA GLY A 464 1.31 3.37 4.62
C GLY A 464 1.26 2.56 5.93
N ALA A 465 0.24 1.74 6.11
CA ALA A 465 0.25 0.77 7.21
C ALA A 465 1.47 -0.15 7.07
N HIS A 466 2.32 -0.22 8.09
CA HIS A 466 3.66 -0.84 8.02
C HIS A 466 4.59 -0.27 6.92
N GLY A 467 4.36 0.96 6.48
CA GLY A 467 5.08 1.57 5.35
C GLY A 467 4.66 1.07 3.97
N ASP A 468 3.63 0.23 3.87
CA ASP A 468 3.17 -0.35 2.60
C ASP A 468 2.49 0.69 1.72
N VAL A 469 2.98 0.83 0.49
CA VAL A 469 2.45 1.78 -0.50
C VAL A 469 1.03 1.46 -0.98
N ASP A 470 0.59 0.21 -0.85
CA ASP A 470 -0.75 -0.22 -1.22
C ASP A 470 -1.80 0.04 -0.11
N ARG A 471 -1.35 0.44 1.09
CA ARG A 471 -2.19 0.62 2.29
C ARG A 471 -2.10 2.03 2.85
N LEU A 472 -2.20 3.02 1.97
CA LEU A 472 -2.11 4.42 2.33
C LEU A 472 -3.32 4.90 3.13
N HIS A 473 -3.08 5.84 4.03
CA HIS A 473 -4.09 6.62 4.73
C HIS A 473 -3.57 8.05 4.93
N ILE A 474 -4.47 8.98 5.21
CA ILE A 474 -4.13 10.35 5.54
C ILE A 474 -3.77 10.38 7.01
N SER A 475 -2.53 10.77 7.36
CA SER A 475 -2.07 10.90 8.74
C SER A 475 -2.31 12.30 9.33
N GLY A 476 -2.49 13.33 8.48
CA GLY A 476 -2.77 14.69 8.91
C GLY A 476 -2.86 15.66 7.74
N ALA A 477 -3.28 16.88 8.04
CA ALA A 477 -3.27 17.99 7.10
C ALA A 477 -2.11 18.93 7.42
N LEU A 478 -1.54 19.54 6.38
CA LEU A 478 -0.54 20.59 6.47
C LEU A 478 -1.15 21.91 6.01
N HIS A 479 -0.73 22.99 6.64
CA HIS A 479 -0.98 24.32 6.12
C HIS A 479 0.05 24.67 5.03
N ASP A 480 -0.35 25.52 4.10
CA ASP A 480 0.51 26.07 3.05
C ASP A 480 0.31 27.59 2.93
N TYR A 481 1.05 28.24 2.03
CA TYR A 481 0.93 29.68 1.84
C TYR A 481 -0.44 30.13 1.28
N SER A 482 -1.17 29.25 0.63
CA SER A 482 -2.53 29.50 0.12
C SER A 482 -3.61 29.15 1.14
N HIS A 483 -3.31 28.24 2.05
CA HIS A 483 -4.17 27.77 3.13
C HIS A 483 -3.42 27.86 4.46
N PRO A 484 -3.21 29.11 4.97
CA PRO A 484 -2.42 29.32 6.18
C PRO A 484 -3.12 28.75 7.41
N ASP A 485 -2.33 28.52 8.47
CA ASP A 485 -2.86 28.13 9.78
C ASP A 485 -3.90 29.15 10.26
N VAL A 486 -4.88 28.71 11.05
CA VAL A 486 -5.92 29.58 11.64
C VAL A 486 -5.33 30.63 12.58
N VAL A 487 -4.13 30.38 13.12
CA VAL A 487 -3.34 31.34 13.93
C VAL A 487 -2.10 31.71 13.11
N HIS A 488 -2.20 32.79 12.34
CA HIS A 488 -1.12 33.25 11.46
C HIS A 488 -1.07 34.78 11.37
N GLY A 489 0.00 35.30 10.79
CA GLY A 489 0.21 36.72 10.53
C GLY A 489 0.92 37.46 11.67
N ALA A 490 1.21 38.76 11.45
CA ALA A 490 1.94 39.59 12.40
C ALA A 490 1.22 39.81 13.72
N ASP A 491 -0.13 39.74 13.71
CA ASP A 491 -0.98 39.91 14.89
C ASP A 491 -1.44 38.57 15.49
N ALA A 492 -0.71 37.49 15.19
CA ALA A 492 -1.06 36.16 15.69
C ALA A 492 -1.01 36.11 17.21
N MET A 493 -2.11 35.67 17.84
CA MET A 493 -2.15 35.43 19.28
C MET A 493 -1.76 34.00 19.57
N PHE A 494 -0.50 33.77 19.84
CA PHE A 494 0.07 32.40 20.06
C PHE A 494 -0.48 31.71 21.31
N SER A 495 -1.20 32.44 22.17
CA SER A 495 -1.94 31.88 23.32
C SER A 495 -3.27 31.24 22.94
N TYR A 496 -3.67 31.28 21.67
CA TYR A 496 -4.95 30.74 21.22
C TYR A 496 -4.86 29.23 20.95
N ALA A 497 -5.77 28.49 21.57
CA ALA A 497 -6.18 27.16 21.15
C ALA A 497 -7.54 27.30 20.44
N ILE A 498 -7.57 27.01 19.13
CA ILE A 498 -8.74 27.29 18.30
C ILE A 498 -9.16 26.09 17.45
N TRP A 499 -10.45 25.80 17.44
CA TRP A 499 -11.08 24.99 16.42
C TRP A 499 -12.09 25.84 15.65
N ARG A 500 -11.89 25.91 14.33
CA ARG A 500 -12.74 26.71 13.44
C ARG A 500 -13.29 25.84 12.32
N SER A 501 -14.58 25.96 12.06
CA SER A 501 -15.22 25.35 10.91
C SER A 501 -14.61 25.85 9.61
N PRO A 502 -14.22 24.95 8.67
CA PRO A 502 -13.34 25.34 7.57
C PRO A 502 -13.97 26.28 6.53
N LEU A 503 -15.31 26.30 6.39
CA LEU A 503 -15.96 27.13 5.35
C LEU A 503 -16.67 28.36 5.88
N ARG A 504 -17.35 28.26 7.01
CA ARG A 504 -18.25 29.31 7.51
C ARG A 504 -17.75 29.99 8.78
N GLY A 505 -16.64 29.52 9.33
CA GLY A 505 -15.97 30.19 10.42
C GLY A 505 -16.65 30.09 11.79
N ALA A 506 -17.59 29.15 12.01
CA ALA A 506 -18.04 28.83 13.35
C ALA A 506 -16.84 28.30 14.15
N GLU A 507 -16.68 28.76 15.41
CA GLU A 507 -15.44 28.53 16.13
C GLU A 507 -15.63 28.27 17.63
N THR A 508 -14.69 27.53 18.20
CA THR A 508 -14.41 27.45 19.63
C THR A 508 -12.99 27.91 19.85
N VAL A 509 -12.79 28.91 20.70
CA VAL A 509 -11.50 29.53 20.97
C VAL A 509 -11.27 29.55 22.46
N PHE A 510 -10.06 29.16 22.89
CA PHE A 510 -9.54 29.40 24.24
C PHE A 510 -8.32 30.31 24.11
N ASN A 511 -8.19 31.26 25.01
CA ASN A 511 -7.03 32.13 25.09
C ASN A 511 -6.39 31.99 26.48
N ASP A 512 -5.16 31.52 26.52
CA ASP A 512 -4.41 31.26 27.75
C ASP A 512 -3.45 32.42 28.12
N LEU A 513 -3.65 33.61 27.55
CA LEU A 513 -2.81 34.76 27.88
C LEU A 513 -3.04 35.18 29.34
N GLN A 514 -2.02 35.14 30.15
CA GLN A 514 -2.09 35.45 31.58
C GLN A 514 -2.77 36.80 31.87
N GLY A 515 -3.82 36.77 32.71
CA GLY A 515 -4.64 37.92 33.05
C GLY A 515 -5.61 38.38 31.97
N LYS A 516 -5.70 37.61 30.86
CA LYS A 516 -6.65 37.84 29.76
C LYS A 516 -7.25 36.53 29.25
N GLU A 517 -7.35 35.57 30.15
CA GLU A 517 -7.91 34.27 29.84
C GLU A 517 -9.36 34.39 29.39
N SER A 518 -9.71 33.68 28.32
CA SER A 518 -11.06 33.72 27.75
C SER A 518 -11.42 32.45 27.01
N ALA A 519 -12.71 32.19 26.94
CA ALA A 519 -13.28 31.15 26.09
C ALA A 519 -14.44 31.73 25.25
N ARG A 520 -14.53 31.29 23.99
CA ARG A 520 -15.56 31.73 23.05
C ARG A 520 -16.09 30.55 22.23
N ILE A 521 -17.42 30.48 22.11
CA ILE A 521 -18.10 29.66 21.11
C ILE A 521 -18.95 30.60 20.27
N ALA A 522 -18.76 30.57 18.95
CA ALA A 522 -19.45 31.51 18.07
C ALA A 522 -19.81 30.92 16.70
N THR A 523 -20.84 31.49 16.10
CA THR A 523 -21.23 31.25 14.71
C THR A 523 -21.41 32.56 13.95
N VAL A 524 -21.07 32.54 12.67
CA VAL A 524 -21.23 33.71 11.80
C VAL A 524 -22.69 34.02 11.49
N TYR A 525 -23.50 32.97 11.31
CA TYR A 525 -24.94 33.14 11.09
C TYR A 525 -25.60 33.65 12.35
N GLY A 526 -26.40 34.72 12.24
CA GLY A 526 -27.04 35.37 13.37
C GLY A 526 -26.10 36.04 14.37
N GLN A 527 -24.78 36.02 14.11
CA GLN A 527 -23.72 36.55 15.01
C GLN A 527 -23.89 36.09 16.45
N SER A 528 -24.27 34.80 16.62
CA SER A 528 -24.53 34.22 17.93
C SER A 528 -23.20 33.85 18.59
N ALA A 529 -23.02 34.22 19.85
CA ALA A 529 -21.81 33.92 20.59
C ALA A 529 -22.06 33.73 22.08
N VAL A 530 -21.26 32.85 22.69
CA VAL A 530 -21.06 32.75 24.14
C VAL A 530 -19.62 33.10 24.41
N ASN A 531 -19.37 34.15 25.15
CA ASN A 531 -18.07 34.67 25.52
C ASN A 531 -17.88 34.55 27.02
N LEU A 532 -16.73 34.08 27.48
CA LEU A 532 -16.40 33.88 28.90
C LEU A 532 -15.05 34.52 29.20
N GLY A 533 -14.90 35.12 30.38
CA GLY A 533 -13.66 35.66 30.90
C GLY A 533 -13.33 37.07 30.39
N TYR A 534 -12.16 37.28 29.81
CA TYR A 534 -11.71 38.59 29.33
C TYR A 534 -12.25 38.83 27.92
N LEU A 535 -13.18 39.78 27.77
CA LEU A 535 -13.89 40.04 26.54
C LEU A 535 -13.13 41.03 25.66
N LEU A 536 -12.94 40.68 24.38
CA LEU A 536 -12.32 41.52 23.35
C LEU A 536 -13.33 41.94 22.27
N ASP A 537 -13.12 43.09 21.67
CA ASP A 537 -13.84 43.52 20.48
C ASP A 537 -13.22 42.93 19.19
N SER A 538 -13.75 43.27 18.01
CA SER A 538 -13.26 42.83 16.72
C SER A 538 -11.83 43.31 16.40
N LYS A 539 -11.36 44.36 17.10
CA LYS A 539 -10.00 44.91 17.00
C LYS A 539 -9.06 44.40 18.09
N LYS A 540 -9.49 43.35 18.84
CA LYS A 540 -8.74 42.79 19.97
C LYS A 540 -8.51 43.76 21.14
N LEU A 541 -9.33 44.81 21.26
CA LEU A 541 -9.30 45.75 22.37
C LEU A 541 -10.21 45.27 23.53
N PRO A 542 -9.87 45.60 24.78
CA PRO A 542 -10.67 45.24 25.94
C PRO A 542 -12.11 45.79 25.87
N ARG A 543 -13.10 44.92 26.12
CA ARG A 543 -14.51 45.26 26.10
C ARG A 543 -15.20 45.04 27.46
N GLY A 544 -14.56 44.27 28.32
CA GLY A 544 -15.08 43.94 29.64
C GLY A 544 -14.64 42.55 30.10
N THR A 545 -15.19 42.10 31.22
CA THR A 545 -14.98 40.77 31.79
C THR A 545 -16.28 40.14 32.20
N GLY A 546 -16.37 38.80 32.20
CA GLY A 546 -17.54 38.06 32.66
C GLY A 546 -18.11 37.13 31.58
N VAL A 547 -19.41 36.95 31.59
CA VAL A 547 -20.14 36.08 30.67
C VAL A 547 -21.05 36.93 29.78
N GLU A 548 -21.01 36.72 28.48
CA GLU A 548 -21.86 37.37 27.53
C GLU A 548 -22.47 36.33 26.57
N ILE A 549 -23.79 36.36 26.40
CA ILE A 549 -24.55 35.57 25.43
C ILE A 549 -25.25 36.53 24.50
N THR A 550 -24.89 36.51 23.22
CA THR A 550 -25.43 37.44 22.21
C THR A 550 -25.92 36.72 20.98
N THR A 551 -26.96 37.28 20.36
CA THR A 551 -27.45 36.88 19.03
C THR A 551 -28.19 38.06 18.40
N GLN A 552 -28.19 38.12 17.06
CA GLN A 552 -29.05 39.05 16.30
C GLN A 552 -30.42 38.41 15.97
N ASP A 553 -30.59 37.13 16.27
CA ASP A 553 -31.83 36.40 16.09
C ASP A 553 -32.57 36.20 17.46
N TRP A 554 -33.48 35.27 17.50
CA TRP A 554 -34.25 34.94 18.69
C TRP A 554 -33.44 34.13 19.70
N ALA A 555 -33.61 34.45 20.99
CA ALA A 555 -33.03 33.67 22.08
C ALA A 555 -34.16 33.09 22.95
N THR A 556 -34.04 31.83 23.35
CA THR A 556 -34.97 31.17 24.29
C THR A 556 -34.18 30.42 25.34
N MET A 557 -34.58 30.56 26.62
CA MET A 557 -34.12 29.74 27.73
C MET A 557 -35.30 28.96 28.28
N ARG A 558 -35.25 27.65 28.32
CA ARG A 558 -36.31 26.76 28.81
C ARG A 558 -35.73 25.72 29.75
N ALA A 559 -36.24 25.66 30.96
CA ALA A 559 -35.88 24.63 31.92
C ALA A 559 -37.16 24.10 32.60
N PRO A 560 -37.57 22.84 32.33
CA PRO A 560 -38.82 22.28 32.89
C PRO A 560 -38.89 22.23 34.43
N LYS A 561 -37.73 22.26 35.10
CA LYS A 561 -37.63 22.25 36.57
C LYS A 561 -37.54 23.64 37.19
N GLY A 562 -37.47 24.70 36.39
CA GLY A 562 -37.35 26.09 36.83
C GLY A 562 -36.08 26.79 36.37
N LEU A 563 -36.08 28.11 36.51
CA LEU A 563 -34.94 29.00 36.22
C LEU A 563 -34.66 29.84 37.46
N PHE A 564 -33.37 29.94 37.82
CA PHE A 564 -32.89 30.81 38.87
C PHE A 564 -31.89 31.81 38.31
N PHE A 565 -32.17 33.10 38.45
CA PHE A 565 -31.28 34.20 38.09
C PHE A 565 -30.91 34.93 39.38
N SER A 566 -29.62 34.96 39.71
CA SER A 566 -29.11 35.64 40.88
C SER A 566 -27.97 36.58 40.56
N ALA A 567 -27.93 37.71 41.20
CA ALA A 567 -26.81 38.63 41.27
C ALA A 567 -26.09 38.54 42.63
N ASP A 568 -26.44 37.59 43.47
CA ASP A 568 -25.76 37.32 44.73
C ASP A 568 -24.40 36.68 44.46
N SER A 569 -23.43 36.91 45.34
CA SER A 569 -22.09 36.28 45.21
C SER A 569 -22.17 34.80 45.55
N ALA A 570 -21.72 33.94 44.64
CA ALA A 570 -21.48 32.54 44.94
C ALA A 570 -20.12 32.33 45.59
N ALA A 571 -20.07 31.50 46.63
CA ALA A 571 -18.84 31.26 47.42
C ALA A 571 -17.81 30.34 46.74
N GLY A 572 -17.91 30.12 45.44
CA GLY A 572 -16.97 29.32 44.62
C GLY A 572 -17.52 27.97 44.16
N ALA A 573 -16.64 27.14 43.63
CA ALA A 573 -17.04 25.87 42.98
C ALA A 573 -17.50 24.76 43.95
N ASP A 574 -17.33 24.95 45.25
CA ASP A 574 -17.65 23.97 46.29
C ASP A 574 -19.08 24.12 46.80
N THR A 575 -19.80 25.16 46.37
CA THR A 575 -21.22 25.36 46.73
C THR A 575 -22.16 24.53 45.86
N PRO A 576 -23.29 24.09 46.38
CA PRO A 576 -24.29 23.40 45.57
C PRO A 576 -24.73 24.24 44.35
N HIS A 577 -24.95 23.58 43.23
CA HIS A 577 -25.32 24.18 41.92
C HIS A 577 -26.52 25.16 42.05
N LEU A 578 -27.52 24.86 42.93
CA LEU A 578 -28.66 25.72 43.25
C LEU A 578 -28.51 26.29 44.67
N GLU A 579 -27.37 26.91 44.98
CA GLU A 579 -27.23 27.65 46.25
C GLU A 579 -28.13 28.89 46.23
N MET A 580 -29.13 28.92 47.08
CA MET A 580 -30.23 29.91 47.10
C MET A 580 -30.39 30.60 48.46
N ASP A 581 -29.42 30.45 49.35
CA ASP A 581 -29.56 30.96 50.76
C ASP A 581 -29.91 32.44 50.82
N ALA A 582 -29.36 33.28 49.96
CA ALA A 582 -29.68 34.71 49.91
C ALA A 582 -31.13 34.94 49.47
N ALA A 583 -31.60 34.24 48.41
CA ALA A 583 -32.95 34.32 47.93
C ALA A 583 -33.97 33.73 48.92
N ILE A 584 -33.57 32.61 49.60
CA ILE A 584 -34.38 31.98 50.65
C ILE A 584 -34.58 32.94 51.82
N ARG A 585 -33.50 33.56 52.32
CA ARG A 585 -33.62 34.57 53.41
C ARG A 585 -34.55 35.73 53.05
N GLN A 586 -34.50 36.19 51.79
CA GLN A 586 -35.40 37.26 51.35
C GLN A 586 -36.87 36.81 51.25
N LEU A 587 -37.07 35.58 50.80
CA LEU A 587 -38.38 34.95 50.79
C LEU A 587 -38.91 34.75 52.21
N GLU A 588 -38.10 34.34 53.18
CA GLU A 588 -38.46 34.20 54.60
C GLU A 588 -38.80 35.55 55.21
N ALA A 589 -38.03 36.59 54.88
CA ALA A 589 -38.37 37.96 55.34
C ALA A 589 -39.76 38.41 54.78
N SER A 590 -40.01 38.16 53.50
CA SER A 590 -41.30 38.43 52.86
C SER A 590 -42.42 37.60 53.47
N GLN A 591 -42.20 36.35 53.85
CA GLN A 591 -43.13 35.50 54.57
C GLN A 591 -43.44 36.06 55.95
N ALA A 592 -42.43 36.51 56.69
CA ALA A 592 -42.61 37.12 58.01
C ALA A 592 -43.50 38.41 57.91
N GLU A 593 -43.26 39.24 56.91
CA GLU A 593 -43.98 40.44 56.62
C GLU A 593 -45.48 40.15 56.27
N VAL A 594 -45.68 39.17 55.35
CA VAL A 594 -47.02 38.70 55.00
C VAL A 594 -47.79 38.14 56.25
N ALA A 595 -47.03 37.41 57.10
CA ALA A 595 -47.61 36.91 58.37
C ALA A 595 -47.98 38.04 59.36
N SER A 596 -47.14 39.09 59.45
CA SER A 596 -47.44 40.30 60.24
C SER A 596 -48.64 41.02 59.70
N LEU A 597 -48.70 41.29 58.39
CA LEU A 597 -49.85 41.92 57.72
C LEU A 597 -51.12 41.11 57.92
N ARG A 598 -51.05 39.78 57.92
CA ARG A 598 -52.17 38.88 58.19
C ARG A 598 -52.63 38.99 59.63
N ALA A 599 -51.78 39.09 60.60
CA ALA A 599 -52.09 39.28 62.00
C ALA A 599 -52.80 40.62 62.19
N GLU A 600 -52.33 41.67 61.58
CA GLU A 600 -52.97 43.03 61.62
C GLU A 600 -54.31 43.04 60.91
N ALA A 601 -54.45 42.37 59.74
CA ALA A 601 -55.71 42.23 59.03
C ALA A 601 -56.74 41.41 59.81
N GLN A 602 -56.31 40.39 60.55
CA GLN A 602 -57.17 39.64 61.45
C GLN A 602 -57.74 40.53 62.56
N GLN A 603 -56.94 41.44 63.11
CA GLN A 603 -57.39 42.40 64.09
C GLN A 603 -58.33 43.45 63.49
N ALA A 604 -58.20 43.79 62.22
CA ALA A 604 -59.00 44.78 61.52
C ALA A 604 -60.23 44.18 60.80
N THR A 605 -60.48 42.85 60.89
CA THR A 605 -61.57 42.13 60.21
C THR A 605 -61.59 42.23 58.70
N ALA A 606 -60.38 42.33 58.07
CA ALA A 606 -60.16 42.38 56.61
C ALA A 606 -60.08 40.98 55.96
N GLU A 607 -60.23 40.89 54.61
CA GLU A 607 -60.23 39.65 53.84
C GLU A 607 -58.92 38.88 53.93
N LEU A 608 -58.96 37.68 54.49
CA LEU A 608 -57.83 36.84 54.83
C LEU A 608 -57.41 35.82 53.70
N ALA A 609 -58.30 35.67 52.71
CA ALA A 609 -58.13 34.59 51.72
C ALA A 609 -56.89 34.77 50.80
N GLU A 610 -56.59 35.97 50.32
CA GLU A 610 -55.51 36.30 49.43
C GLU A 610 -54.15 36.19 50.12
N LEU A 611 -53.98 36.64 51.35
CA LEU A 611 -52.72 36.54 52.11
C LEU A 611 -52.38 35.09 52.42
N LYS A 612 -53.37 34.22 52.63
CA LYS A 612 -53.16 32.79 52.84
C LYS A 612 -52.68 32.09 51.57
N ALA A 613 -53.21 32.48 50.41
CA ALA A 613 -52.77 31.96 49.11
C ALA A 613 -51.34 32.38 48.78
N GLN A 614 -50.94 33.64 49.03
CA GLN A 614 -49.56 34.13 48.86
C GLN A 614 -48.57 33.36 49.74
N GLN A 615 -48.90 33.12 51.00
CA GLN A 615 -48.05 32.37 51.90
C GLN A 615 -47.84 30.91 51.40
N GLN A 616 -48.88 30.25 50.94
CA GLN A 616 -48.80 28.92 50.38
C GLN A 616 -47.99 28.87 49.12
N GLN A 617 -48.05 29.87 48.26
CA GLN A 617 -47.23 29.94 47.05
C GLN A 617 -45.73 30.12 47.35
N LEU A 618 -45.38 30.99 48.32
CA LEU A 618 -44.02 31.18 48.79
C LEU A 618 -43.42 29.87 49.34
N ASP A 619 -44.18 29.14 50.14
CA ASP A 619 -43.75 27.89 50.76
C ASP A 619 -43.68 26.72 49.80
N SER A 620 -44.60 26.61 48.85
CA SER A 620 -44.76 25.42 48.02
C SER A 620 -44.03 25.50 46.68
N ALA A 621 -43.87 26.68 46.08
CA ALA A 621 -43.36 26.84 44.74
C ALA A 621 -41.94 27.42 44.71
N PHE A 622 -41.70 28.50 45.48
CA PHE A 622 -40.45 29.25 45.36
C PHE A 622 -39.33 28.71 46.26
N ARG A 623 -39.64 28.16 47.43
CA ARG A 623 -38.63 27.63 48.33
C ARG A 623 -37.99 26.37 47.72
N ASP A 624 -36.68 26.42 47.54
CA ASP A 624 -35.85 25.35 46.93
C ASP A 624 -36.27 24.97 45.50
N LEU A 625 -36.97 25.88 44.77
CA LEU A 625 -37.50 25.60 43.42
C LEU A 625 -38.24 24.25 43.33
N LYS A 626 -39.10 23.95 44.27
CA LYS A 626 -39.87 22.68 44.32
C LYS A 626 -40.83 22.49 43.16
N GLN A 627 -41.20 23.57 42.48
CA GLN A 627 -42.02 23.58 41.29
C GLN A 627 -41.32 24.34 40.14
N ALA A 628 -41.83 24.23 38.91
CA ALA A 628 -41.30 24.93 37.74
C ALA A 628 -41.63 26.44 37.82
N VAL A 629 -40.75 27.22 38.40
CA VAL A 629 -40.87 28.68 38.56
C VAL A 629 -39.66 29.42 37.96
N ILE A 630 -39.85 30.71 37.69
CA ILE A 630 -38.75 31.63 37.39
C ILE A 630 -38.53 32.50 38.62
N LEU A 631 -37.37 32.41 39.26
CA LEU A 631 -36.97 33.23 40.38
C LEU A 631 -35.87 34.19 39.97
N MET A 632 -36.02 35.48 40.27
CA MET A 632 -35.00 36.51 40.09
C MET A 632 -34.67 37.14 41.43
N SER A 633 -33.40 37.14 41.83
CA SER A 633 -32.93 37.72 43.09
C SER A 633 -31.76 38.66 42.82
N ALA A 634 -31.72 39.81 43.49
CA ALA A 634 -30.61 40.73 43.44
C ALA A 634 -30.52 41.57 44.73
N PRO A 635 -29.34 41.69 45.38
CA PRO A 635 -29.17 42.37 46.68
C PRO A 635 -29.42 43.88 46.62
N LYS A 636 -29.36 44.49 45.43
CA LYS A 636 -29.53 45.96 45.27
C LYS A 636 -30.71 46.36 44.38
N GLY A 637 -31.52 45.41 43.93
CA GLY A 637 -32.73 45.66 43.16
C GLY A 637 -32.73 45.05 41.75
N ILE A 638 -33.95 44.88 41.22
CA ILE A 638 -34.23 44.39 39.85
C ILE A 638 -34.96 45.51 39.13
N GLY A 639 -34.42 45.96 37.98
CA GLY A 639 -35.03 46.96 37.11
C GLY A 639 -35.67 46.34 35.88
N LEU A 640 -36.95 46.70 35.62
CA LEU A 640 -37.63 46.36 34.36
C LEU A 640 -37.87 47.69 33.63
N VAL A 641 -37.18 47.91 32.50
CA VAL A 641 -37.24 49.15 31.73
C VAL A 641 -37.59 48.87 30.28
N THR A 642 -38.56 49.61 29.76
CA THR A 642 -38.95 49.55 28.34
C THR A 642 -39.43 50.93 27.89
N PRO A 643 -39.16 51.38 26.65
CA PRO A 643 -39.68 52.64 26.13
C PRO A 643 -41.19 52.58 25.81
N GLN A 644 -41.84 51.44 25.86
CA GLN A 644 -43.25 51.27 25.53
C GLN A 644 -44.02 50.74 26.73
N THR A 645 -44.45 49.50 26.72
CA THR A 645 -45.39 48.97 27.75
C THR A 645 -44.79 47.79 28.50
N ILE A 646 -44.86 47.75 29.80
CA ILE A 646 -44.67 46.56 30.64
C ILE A 646 -46.05 45.96 30.88
N GLN A 647 -46.33 44.76 30.41
CA GLN A 647 -47.54 44.01 30.68
C GLN A 647 -47.23 42.90 31.67
N ILE A 648 -47.90 42.90 32.81
CA ILE A 648 -47.86 41.85 33.83
C ILE A 648 -49.20 41.22 33.87
N ALA A 649 -49.35 39.94 33.57
CA ALA A 649 -50.60 39.21 33.60
C ALA A 649 -50.41 37.90 34.38
N SER A 650 -51.36 37.57 35.23
CA SER A 650 -51.37 36.33 36.00
C SER A 650 -52.72 35.66 35.80
N GLY A 651 -52.75 34.31 35.76
CA GLY A 651 -53.98 33.53 35.72
C GLY A 651 -54.77 33.54 37.06
N GLU A 652 -54.06 33.83 38.18
CA GLU A 652 -54.64 33.83 39.51
C GLU A 652 -54.38 35.17 40.25
N HIS A 653 -53.15 35.44 40.67
CA HIS A 653 -52.79 36.58 41.48
C HIS A 653 -51.53 37.31 41.04
N ILE A 654 -51.45 38.60 41.20
CA ILE A 654 -50.24 39.41 41.18
C ILE A 654 -50.04 39.97 42.58
N ALA A 655 -48.96 39.51 43.25
CA ALA A 655 -48.65 40.00 44.60
C ALA A 655 -47.42 40.91 44.53
N ALA A 656 -47.46 42.05 45.15
CA ALA A 656 -46.29 42.94 45.29
C ALA A 656 -46.17 43.30 46.80
N THR A 657 -45.02 42.97 47.39
CA THR A 657 -44.76 43.24 48.81
C THR A 657 -43.57 44.16 48.93
N SER A 658 -43.64 45.20 49.72
CA SER A 658 -42.54 46.14 49.96
C SER A 658 -42.35 46.28 51.47
N GLY A 659 -41.06 46.09 51.93
CA GLY A 659 -40.69 46.27 53.34
C GLY A 659 -40.36 47.70 53.75
N GLY A 660 -40.64 48.69 52.89
CA GLY A 660 -40.47 50.09 53.14
C GLY A 660 -41.44 50.97 52.36
N ASN A 661 -41.69 52.19 52.80
CA ASN A 661 -42.58 53.13 52.12
C ASN A 661 -42.07 53.50 50.71
#